data_2a4a51ebc18e3e02ce9bbdd6de7330fa
#
_entry.id   2a4a51ebc18e3e02ce9bbdd6de7330fa
#
_cell.length_a   1.000
_cell.length_b   1.000
_cell.length_c   1.000
_cell.angle_alpha   90.00
_cell.angle_beta   90.00
_cell.angle_gamma   90.00
#
_symmetry.space_group_name_H-M   'P 1'
#
loop_
_entity.id
_entity.type
_entity.pdbx_description
1 polymer ?
#
loop_
_entity_poly.entity_id
_entity_poly.type
_entity_poly.pdbx_seq_one_letter_code
_entity_poly.pdbx_strand_id
1 'polypeptide(L)'
;MKILLHSNSANVKTGYGVQVALLAERLINDGHQVAISATYGAPAGCGMTSWTTQSGVEVPVYPSWFMVSGDDVIAAHAKQFFGSDEGWIIPLLDVWSLTSPQLREFNVAAWAPVDHDPVPKMVVDFFERSQARCIAMTRHGFAEFDRHGLNPAYIPLAVDTTTYRPTFDVHVEGRKVSARQFLDLPDNAFVVGMVGMNKDPNDRKGFAEAFQAFARFAARRKNAILHVHTEKSGTGGGLNLPELAAAAGIPKDAIRFTNQYAYMIGFPPKLMAAMYTAFDVLLAPSRGEGFCVPLIEAQACGVPVIASNFTAQAELVGAGWTVGGQLWWDGPSRSWYQTANVFEIERALDKAYDTDLDELSPKAIEFALGYDADTVYRTYWRPYLDTLDTRPVADKAPMEKVTVLVPAVNRPENVARLVDSFNATNDGSAQLLYVVESQHHDQLDALDAAGATYIFATRGSSYASKMNEGFSVTDTDWVFLAGDDVEFTPGWIETARTLSDRFDVIGTNDSEPGRVRNPLVAAGKHADHFFVRRSYVNDDGASLEGPGILCPEAYYHWYTDKEMIQLAKARGVFAPCLESVVIHHHPGYDGREDLRANDPTYMKAVEFSEMDEIAFRRRAPLIEQHQTVRKDIWS
;
A
#
# COMPACT_ATOMS: atom_id res chain seq x y z
N MET A 1 8.31 -4.82 -18.87
CA MET A 1 9.12 -5.97 -18.38
C MET A 1 8.41 -7.29 -18.62
N LYS A 2 9.10 -8.44 -18.50
CA LYS A 2 8.49 -9.77 -18.47
C LYS A 2 8.18 -10.17 -17.03
N ILE A 3 6.95 -10.65 -16.77
CA ILE A 3 6.49 -11.05 -15.44
C ILE A 3 5.85 -12.44 -15.50
N LEU A 4 6.41 -13.38 -14.75
CA LEU A 4 5.88 -14.72 -14.57
C LEU A 4 5.12 -14.80 -13.25
N LEU A 5 3.79 -14.89 -13.32
CA LEU A 5 2.95 -15.10 -12.14
C LEU A 5 2.94 -16.59 -11.79
N HIS A 6 3.48 -16.96 -10.63
CA HIS A 6 3.54 -18.36 -10.20
C HIS A 6 2.49 -18.61 -9.11
N SER A 7 1.37 -19.22 -9.48
CA SER A 7 0.22 -19.45 -8.60
C SER A 7 -0.81 -20.37 -9.26
N ASN A 8 -2.04 -20.37 -8.77
CA ASN A 8 -3.16 -20.99 -9.47
C ASN A 8 -3.40 -20.32 -10.82
N SER A 9 -3.81 -21.08 -11.83
CA SER A 9 -4.19 -20.55 -13.12
C SER A 9 -5.33 -19.54 -13.00
N ALA A 10 -5.32 -18.48 -13.82
CA ALA A 10 -6.41 -17.52 -13.94
C ALA A 10 -7.74 -18.14 -14.43
N ASN A 11 -7.70 -19.35 -14.98
CA ASN A 11 -8.88 -20.10 -15.41
C ASN A 11 -9.71 -20.67 -14.25
N VAL A 12 -9.17 -20.73 -13.03
CA VAL A 12 -9.85 -21.35 -11.88
C VAL A 12 -10.36 -20.30 -10.89
N LYS A 13 -11.56 -20.58 -10.36
CA LYS A 13 -12.26 -19.69 -9.43
C LYS A 13 -11.83 -19.93 -7.97
N THR A 14 -10.52 -20.00 -7.74
CA THR A 14 -9.94 -20.02 -6.39
C THR A 14 -9.52 -18.61 -6.00
N GLY A 15 -9.36 -18.35 -4.70
CA GLY A 15 -8.90 -17.02 -4.25
C GLY A 15 -7.66 -16.53 -5.00
N TYR A 16 -6.61 -17.36 -5.09
CA TYR A 16 -5.39 -16.98 -5.80
C TYR A 16 -5.56 -16.94 -7.33
N GLY A 17 -6.37 -17.83 -7.93
CA GLY A 17 -6.65 -17.77 -9.38
C GLY A 17 -7.33 -16.47 -9.79
N VAL A 18 -8.28 -15.99 -8.97
CA VAL A 18 -8.92 -14.68 -9.17
C VAL A 18 -7.91 -13.54 -9.04
N GLN A 19 -7.02 -13.58 -8.04
CA GLN A 19 -5.98 -12.55 -7.88
C GLN A 19 -5.01 -12.52 -9.06
N VAL A 20 -4.61 -13.69 -9.57
CA VAL A 20 -3.78 -13.80 -10.77
C VAL A 20 -4.48 -13.19 -11.98
N ALA A 21 -5.77 -13.47 -12.18
CA ALA A 21 -6.55 -12.88 -13.27
C ALA A 21 -6.63 -11.35 -13.16
N LEU A 22 -6.95 -10.83 -11.97
CA LEU A 22 -7.06 -9.38 -11.72
C LEU A 22 -5.72 -8.66 -11.94
N LEU A 23 -4.61 -9.26 -11.49
CA LEU A 23 -3.29 -8.67 -11.64
C LEU A 23 -2.80 -8.77 -13.09
N ALA A 24 -2.90 -9.95 -13.72
CA ALA A 24 -2.43 -10.16 -15.09
C ALA A 24 -3.11 -9.21 -16.09
N GLU A 25 -4.42 -9.01 -15.98
CA GLU A 25 -5.18 -8.06 -16.82
C GLU A 25 -4.56 -6.64 -16.77
N ARG A 26 -4.24 -6.18 -15.57
CA ARG A 26 -3.72 -4.82 -15.35
C ARG A 26 -2.27 -4.68 -15.78
N LEU A 27 -1.45 -5.69 -15.52
CA LEU A 27 -0.06 -5.74 -16.00
C LEU A 27 0.02 -5.66 -17.53
N ILE A 28 -0.87 -6.37 -18.22
CA ILE A 28 -0.94 -6.35 -19.69
C ILE A 28 -1.38 -4.99 -20.19
N ASN A 29 -2.39 -4.39 -19.56
CA ASN A 29 -2.88 -3.06 -19.92
C ASN A 29 -1.80 -1.97 -19.73
N ASP A 30 -0.87 -2.16 -18.79
CA ASP A 30 0.31 -1.29 -18.58
C ASP A 30 1.50 -1.67 -19.49
N GLY A 31 1.32 -2.59 -20.44
CA GLY A 31 2.32 -2.93 -21.46
C GLY A 31 3.38 -3.95 -21.01
N HIS A 32 3.17 -4.65 -19.90
CA HIS A 32 4.03 -5.75 -19.48
C HIS A 32 3.72 -7.04 -20.27
N GLN A 33 4.73 -7.87 -20.49
CA GLN A 33 4.56 -9.23 -20.99
C GLN A 33 4.34 -10.17 -19.81
N VAL A 34 3.22 -10.89 -19.80
CA VAL A 34 2.82 -11.75 -18.68
C VAL A 34 2.67 -13.19 -19.13
N ALA A 35 3.13 -14.11 -18.29
CA ALA A 35 2.80 -15.53 -18.38
C ALA A 35 2.41 -16.06 -16.99
N ILE A 36 1.70 -17.19 -16.95
CA ILE A 36 1.27 -17.85 -15.72
C ILE A 36 1.98 -19.21 -15.63
N SER A 37 2.69 -19.44 -14.54
CA SER A 37 3.21 -20.75 -14.13
C SER A 37 2.21 -21.36 -13.16
N ALA A 38 1.33 -22.23 -13.65
CA ALA A 38 0.20 -22.72 -12.88
C ALA A 38 0.61 -23.81 -11.89
N THR A 39 0.21 -23.64 -10.63
CA THR A 39 0.31 -24.70 -9.59
C THR A 39 -0.95 -25.56 -9.55
N TYR A 40 -2.09 -24.98 -9.97
CA TYR A 40 -3.40 -25.63 -10.06
C TYR A 40 -4.20 -25.08 -11.24
N GLY A 41 -5.03 -25.91 -11.86
CA GLY A 41 -5.94 -25.51 -12.95
C GLY A 41 -5.36 -25.64 -14.37
N ALA A 42 -4.10 -26.08 -14.51
CA ALA A 42 -3.48 -26.50 -15.76
C ALA A 42 -2.67 -27.78 -15.48
N PRO A 43 -3.28 -28.97 -15.61
CA PRO A 43 -2.67 -30.23 -15.15
C PRO A 43 -1.49 -30.66 -16.02
N ALA A 44 -0.61 -31.49 -15.46
CA ALA A 44 0.48 -32.15 -16.16
C ALA A 44 -0.02 -32.88 -17.42
N GLY A 45 0.76 -32.76 -18.51
CA GLY A 45 0.44 -33.43 -19.77
C GLY A 45 -0.54 -32.69 -20.69
N CYS A 46 -1.18 -31.60 -20.26
CA CYS A 46 -2.03 -30.79 -21.14
C CYS A 46 -1.23 -29.88 -22.10
N GLY A 47 0.11 -29.82 -21.93
CA GLY A 47 0.94 -28.86 -22.66
C GLY A 47 0.75 -27.43 -22.19
N MET A 48 1.36 -26.48 -22.88
CA MET A 48 1.13 -25.06 -22.66
C MET A 48 -0.26 -24.69 -23.19
N THR A 49 -1.06 -24.02 -22.37
CA THR A 49 -2.39 -23.51 -22.71
C THR A 49 -2.40 -21.97 -22.69
N SER A 50 -3.54 -21.34 -22.89
CA SER A 50 -3.69 -19.90 -22.73
C SER A 50 -4.90 -19.56 -21.86
N TRP A 51 -4.83 -18.38 -21.27
CA TRP A 51 -5.95 -17.68 -20.67
C TRP A 51 -6.18 -16.38 -21.42
N THR A 52 -7.42 -16.05 -21.73
CA THR A 52 -7.76 -14.82 -22.46
C THR A 52 -8.25 -13.77 -21.48
N THR A 53 -7.64 -12.60 -21.51
CA THR A 53 -8.06 -11.42 -20.74
C THR A 53 -9.42 -10.90 -21.20
N GLN A 54 -10.04 -10.01 -20.43
CA GLN A 54 -11.28 -9.32 -20.85
C GLN A 54 -11.04 -8.45 -22.09
N SER A 55 -9.82 -7.92 -22.25
CA SER A 55 -9.39 -7.15 -23.43
C SER A 55 -9.07 -8.00 -24.65
N GLY A 56 -9.15 -9.34 -24.54
CA GLY A 56 -8.95 -10.27 -25.64
C GLY A 56 -7.49 -10.68 -25.88
N VAL A 57 -6.57 -10.36 -24.97
CA VAL A 57 -5.16 -10.75 -25.08
C VAL A 57 -4.97 -12.17 -24.53
N GLU A 58 -4.27 -13.01 -25.28
CA GLU A 58 -3.91 -14.36 -24.83
C GLU A 58 -2.66 -14.36 -23.97
N VAL A 59 -2.76 -14.94 -22.78
CA VAL A 59 -1.70 -15.08 -21.79
C VAL A 59 -1.26 -16.53 -21.73
N PRO A 60 0.02 -16.86 -21.97
CA PRO A 60 0.52 -18.23 -21.85
C PRO A 60 0.36 -18.78 -20.44
N VAL A 61 -0.12 -20.03 -20.33
CA VAL A 61 -0.25 -20.76 -19.07
C VAL A 61 0.55 -22.04 -19.16
N TYR A 62 1.61 -22.11 -18.38
CA TYR A 62 2.46 -23.28 -18.24
C TYR A 62 1.85 -24.26 -17.26
N PRO A 63 1.85 -25.58 -17.54
CA PRO A 63 1.16 -26.56 -16.73
C PRO A 63 1.90 -26.87 -15.41
N SER A 64 1.16 -27.29 -14.39
CA SER A 64 1.72 -27.88 -13.18
C SER A 64 2.40 -29.24 -13.47
N TRP A 65 3.22 -29.72 -12.54
CA TRP A 65 3.86 -31.03 -12.66
C TRP A 65 3.61 -31.85 -11.38
N PHE A 66 4.62 -32.49 -10.78
CA PHE A 66 4.42 -33.37 -9.64
C PHE A 66 4.21 -32.64 -8.32
N MET A 67 4.92 -31.53 -8.09
CA MET A 67 4.82 -30.82 -6.83
C MET A 67 3.63 -29.83 -6.86
N VAL A 68 2.81 -29.89 -5.82
CA VAL A 68 1.62 -29.01 -5.68
C VAL A 68 2.00 -27.53 -5.69
N SER A 69 3.18 -27.20 -5.16
CA SER A 69 3.71 -25.83 -5.18
C SER A 69 4.29 -25.42 -6.55
N GLY A 70 4.52 -26.36 -7.47
CA GLY A 70 5.23 -26.14 -8.73
C GLY A 70 6.72 -25.82 -8.57
N ASP A 71 7.32 -26.13 -7.42
CA ASP A 71 8.74 -25.93 -7.13
C ASP A 71 9.67 -26.66 -8.11
N ASP A 72 9.19 -27.77 -8.66
CA ASP A 72 9.86 -28.62 -9.65
C ASP A 72 9.86 -28.04 -11.07
N VAL A 73 9.03 -27.03 -11.37
CA VAL A 73 8.88 -26.48 -12.74
C VAL A 73 9.07 -24.97 -12.83
N ILE A 74 8.98 -24.23 -11.75
CA ILE A 74 9.02 -22.76 -11.75
C ILE A 74 10.26 -22.20 -12.47
N ALA A 75 11.43 -22.77 -12.22
CA ALA A 75 12.69 -22.35 -12.85
C ALA A 75 12.72 -22.65 -14.37
N ALA A 76 12.16 -23.79 -14.79
CA ALA A 76 12.07 -24.17 -16.19
C ALA A 76 11.11 -23.25 -16.95
N HIS A 77 9.95 -22.93 -16.36
CA HIS A 77 8.99 -22.00 -16.92
C HIS A 77 9.56 -20.59 -17.03
N ALA A 78 10.30 -20.14 -16.03
CA ALA A 78 10.99 -18.85 -16.05
C ALA A 78 12.04 -18.80 -17.18
N LYS A 79 12.90 -19.79 -17.31
CA LYS A 79 13.89 -19.91 -18.40
C LYS A 79 13.22 -19.88 -19.78
N GLN A 80 12.13 -20.62 -19.94
CA GLN A 80 11.41 -20.68 -21.21
C GLN A 80 10.73 -19.35 -21.55
N PHE A 81 10.11 -18.68 -20.57
CA PHE A 81 9.39 -17.43 -20.81
C PHE A 81 10.32 -16.23 -20.98
N PHE A 82 11.35 -16.12 -20.15
CA PHE A 82 12.27 -14.99 -20.21
C PHE A 82 13.22 -15.09 -21.40
N GLY A 83 13.68 -16.31 -21.75
CA GLY A 83 14.70 -16.51 -22.78
C GLY A 83 16.02 -15.88 -22.37
N SER A 84 16.50 -14.92 -23.18
CA SER A 84 17.68 -14.09 -22.89
C SER A 84 17.35 -12.79 -22.15
N ASP A 85 16.06 -12.47 -21.97
CA ASP A 85 15.62 -11.22 -21.35
C ASP A 85 15.58 -11.34 -19.83
N GLU A 86 15.72 -10.22 -19.15
CA GLU A 86 15.46 -10.15 -17.73
C GLU A 86 13.95 -10.11 -17.44
N GLY A 87 13.56 -10.71 -16.33
CA GLY A 87 12.17 -10.76 -15.91
C GLY A 87 12.01 -11.00 -14.41
N TRP A 88 10.79 -10.91 -13.94
CA TRP A 88 10.43 -11.13 -12.54
C TRP A 88 9.48 -12.30 -12.37
N ILE A 89 9.76 -13.16 -11.40
CA ILE A 89 8.82 -14.16 -10.93
C ILE A 89 8.08 -13.56 -9.74
N ILE A 90 6.73 -13.60 -9.77
CA ILE A 90 5.88 -13.18 -8.66
C ILE A 90 5.11 -14.41 -8.16
N PRO A 91 5.61 -15.12 -7.14
CA PRO A 91 4.87 -16.20 -6.51
C PRO A 91 3.74 -15.64 -5.63
N LEU A 92 2.54 -16.21 -5.74
CA LEU A 92 1.39 -16.00 -4.87
C LEU A 92 0.90 -17.35 -4.34
N LEU A 93 1.48 -17.82 -3.27
CA LEU A 93 1.19 -19.08 -2.59
C LEU A 93 1.89 -19.11 -1.23
N ASP A 94 1.78 -20.23 -0.52
CA ASP A 94 2.54 -20.52 0.69
C ASP A 94 4.03 -20.71 0.33
N VAL A 95 4.78 -19.60 0.31
CA VAL A 95 6.15 -19.51 -0.24
C VAL A 95 7.17 -20.46 0.39
N TRP A 96 6.93 -20.91 1.64
CA TRP A 96 7.78 -21.89 2.31
C TRP A 96 7.87 -23.23 1.56
N SER A 97 6.90 -23.53 0.71
CA SER A 97 6.86 -24.74 -0.13
C SER A 97 7.78 -24.66 -1.37
N LEU A 98 8.31 -23.49 -1.68
CA LEU A 98 9.31 -23.30 -2.74
C LEU A 98 10.71 -23.49 -2.15
N THR A 99 11.34 -24.62 -2.46
CA THR A 99 12.61 -25.04 -1.87
C THR A 99 13.77 -25.09 -2.88
N SER A 100 13.47 -24.97 -4.17
CA SER A 100 14.44 -25.03 -5.26
C SER A 100 15.55 -23.98 -5.13
N PRO A 101 16.84 -24.37 -5.09
CA PRO A 101 17.96 -23.43 -5.08
C PRO A 101 18.07 -22.62 -6.38
N GLN A 102 17.48 -23.11 -7.48
CA GLN A 102 17.50 -22.43 -8.78
C GLN A 102 16.73 -21.11 -8.78
N LEU A 103 15.85 -20.87 -7.79
CA LEU A 103 15.17 -19.58 -7.66
C LEU A 103 16.13 -18.40 -7.48
N ARG A 104 17.35 -18.64 -6.96
CA ARG A 104 18.39 -17.60 -6.85
C ARG A 104 18.95 -17.14 -8.20
N GLU A 105 18.70 -17.86 -9.28
CA GLU A 105 19.11 -17.49 -10.64
C GLU A 105 18.17 -16.44 -11.24
N PHE A 106 17.07 -16.11 -10.57
CA PHE A 106 16.02 -15.23 -11.06
C PHE A 106 15.71 -14.08 -10.09
N ASN A 107 15.20 -13.00 -10.63
CA ASN A 107 14.56 -11.96 -9.81
C ASN A 107 13.20 -12.48 -9.31
N VAL A 108 13.03 -12.53 -8.00
CA VAL A 108 11.80 -13.01 -7.37
C VAL A 108 11.23 -11.94 -6.46
N ALA A 109 9.93 -11.67 -6.58
CA ALA A 109 9.18 -10.78 -5.69
C ALA A 109 7.97 -11.55 -5.14
N ALA A 110 8.10 -12.12 -3.94
CA ALA A 110 7.14 -13.07 -3.41
C ALA A 110 6.00 -12.37 -2.65
N TRP A 111 4.78 -12.56 -3.14
CA TRP A 111 3.55 -12.04 -2.54
C TRP A 111 2.98 -13.07 -1.56
N ALA A 112 3.45 -12.98 -0.32
CA ALA A 112 3.34 -14.05 0.66
C ALA A 112 2.24 -13.80 1.70
N PRO A 113 1.39 -14.82 2.00
CA PRO A 113 0.44 -14.76 3.11
C PRO A 113 1.15 -14.97 4.46
N VAL A 114 0.60 -14.33 5.51
CA VAL A 114 0.93 -14.62 6.91
C VAL A 114 -0.38 -14.80 7.67
N ASP A 115 -0.69 -16.04 8.02
CA ASP A 115 -1.94 -16.45 8.67
C ASP A 115 -1.77 -16.87 10.15
N HIS A 116 -0.57 -16.71 10.70
CA HIS A 116 -0.20 -17.00 12.08
C HIS A 116 0.40 -15.76 12.77
N ASP A 117 0.52 -15.81 14.08
CA ASP A 117 1.24 -14.85 14.91
C ASP A 117 2.13 -15.60 15.94
N PRO A 118 3.48 -15.42 15.87
CA PRO A 118 4.28 -14.73 14.86
C PRO A 118 4.30 -15.44 13.50
N VAL A 119 4.88 -14.78 12.48
CA VAL A 119 5.09 -15.43 11.17
C VAL A 119 5.88 -16.75 11.35
N PRO A 120 5.46 -17.86 10.74
CA PRO A 120 6.18 -19.12 10.84
C PRO A 120 7.61 -19.01 10.32
N LYS A 121 8.58 -19.55 11.08
CA LYS A 121 10.00 -19.52 10.71
C LYS A 121 10.25 -20.01 9.28
N MET A 122 9.53 -21.03 8.81
CA MET A 122 9.69 -21.58 7.47
C MET A 122 9.41 -20.54 6.35
N VAL A 123 8.55 -19.55 6.62
CA VAL A 123 8.27 -18.45 5.70
C VAL A 123 9.46 -17.47 5.67
N VAL A 124 10.01 -17.12 6.84
CA VAL A 124 11.21 -16.29 6.95
C VAL A 124 12.41 -16.97 6.27
N ASP A 125 12.62 -18.28 6.53
CA ASP A 125 13.68 -19.08 5.92
C ASP A 125 13.61 -19.09 4.38
N PHE A 126 12.40 -19.00 3.80
CA PHE A 126 12.27 -18.85 2.35
C PHE A 126 12.93 -17.56 1.85
N PHE A 127 12.64 -16.41 2.47
CA PHE A 127 13.23 -15.14 2.06
C PHE A 127 14.75 -15.11 2.27
N GLU A 128 15.24 -15.66 3.37
CA GLU A 128 16.68 -15.74 3.66
C GLU A 128 17.42 -16.59 2.61
N ARG A 129 16.86 -17.77 2.24
CA ARG A 129 17.52 -18.66 1.26
C ARG A 129 17.35 -18.23 -0.17
N SER A 130 16.21 -17.61 -0.56
CA SER A 130 15.92 -17.25 -1.95
C SER A 130 16.44 -15.85 -2.33
N GLN A 131 16.64 -14.97 -1.35
CA GLN A 131 16.92 -13.53 -1.55
C GLN A 131 15.79 -12.83 -2.31
N ALA A 132 14.57 -13.39 -2.26
CA ALA A 132 13.40 -12.79 -2.89
C ALA A 132 13.02 -11.47 -2.22
N ARG A 133 12.53 -10.50 -2.99
CA ARG A 133 11.87 -9.33 -2.43
C ARG A 133 10.56 -9.75 -1.77
N CYS A 134 10.29 -9.18 -0.60
CA CYS A 134 9.13 -9.52 0.21
C CYS A 134 7.95 -8.60 -0.09
N ILE A 135 6.77 -9.17 -0.39
CA ILE A 135 5.53 -8.44 -0.53
C ILE A 135 4.53 -9.02 0.47
N ALA A 136 4.07 -8.20 1.40
CA ALA A 136 3.04 -8.53 2.36
C ALA A 136 1.66 -8.13 1.83
N MET A 137 0.67 -9.02 1.95
CA MET A 137 -0.70 -8.72 1.51
C MET A 137 -1.59 -8.12 2.61
N THR A 138 -1.06 -7.99 3.84
CA THR A 138 -1.78 -7.44 5.00
C THR A 138 -0.85 -6.62 5.86
N ARG A 139 -1.41 -5.73 6.69
CA ARG A 139 -0.64 -4.96 7.67
C ARG A 139 -0.05 -5.86 8.75
N HIS A 140 -0.80 -6.90 9.14
CA HIS A 140 -0.26 -7.93 10.03
C HIS A 140 0.98 -8.59 9.41
N GLY A 141 0.87 -9.13 8.19
CA GLY A 141 2.02 -9.74 7.49
C GLY A 141 3.17 -8.78 7.27
N PHE A 142 2.87 -7.50 6.97
CA PHE A 142 3.88 -6.46 6.86
C PHE A 142 4.66 -6.30 8.17
N ALA A 143 3.96 -6.14 9.31
CA ALA A 143 4.60 -6.00 10.61
C ALA A 143 5.44 -7.23 10.99
N GLU A 144 4.94 -8.42 10.68
CA GLU A 144 5.65 -9.68 10.94
C GLU A 144 6.94 -9.80 10.11
N PHE A 145 6.88 -9.56 8.82
CA PHE A 145 8.06 -9.58 7.96
C PHE A 145 9.08 -8.50 8.33
N ASP A 146 8.58 -7.35 8.75
CA ASP A 146 9.40 -6.24 9.17
C ASP A 146 10.21 -6.51 10.44
N ARG A 147 9.61 -7.16 11.44
CA ARG A 147 10.30 -7.61 12.65
C ARG A 147 11.49 -8.52 12.34
N HIS A 148 11.46 -9.21 11.19
CA HIS A 148 12.54 -10.06 10.70
C HIS A 148 13.50 -9.33 9.73
N GLY A 149 13.37 -8.01 9.52
CA GLY A 149 14.26 -7.23 8.67
C GLY A 149 14.12 -7.50 7.17
N LEU A 150 13.00 -8.06 6.73
CA LEU A 150 12.78 -8.44 5.33
C LEU A 150 12.38 -7.27 4.41
N ASN A 151 12.25 -6.05 4.94
CA ASN A 151 11.86 -4.84 4.20
C ASN A 151 10.67 -5.07 3.24
N PRO A 152 9.50 -5.46 3.75
CA PRO A 152 8.39 -5.83 2.90
C PRO A 152 7.79 -4.62 2.19
N ALA A 153 7.32 -4.81 0.95
CA ALA A 153 6.32 -3.93 0.35
C ALA A 153 4.92 -4.35 0.83
N TYR A 154 4.01 -3.39 1.01
CA TYR A 154 2.62 -3.70 1.31
C TYR A 154 1.77 -3.60 0.04
N ILE A 155 1.18 -4.71 -0.38
CA ILE A 155 0.26 -4.77 -1.53
C ILE A 155 -0.89 -5.71 -1.15
N PRO A 156 -2.10 -5.21 -0.86
CA PRO A 156 -3.22 -6.05 -0.48
C PRO A 156 -3.76 -6.86 -1.65
N LEU A 157 -4.50 -7.95 -1.35
CA LEU A 157 -5.33 -8.60 -2.36
C LEU A 157 -6.48 -7.68 -2.75
N ALA A 158 -7.01 -7.90 -3.96
CA ALA A 158 -8.01 -7.04 -4.57
C ALA A 158 -9.35 -7.74 -4.81
N VAL A 159 -10.41 -6.94 -4.95
CA VAL A 159 -11.75 -7.39 -5.34
C VAL A 159 -12.23 -6.54 -6.52
N ASP A 160 -12.88 -7.16 -7.48
CA ASP A 160 -13.58 -6.44 -8.57
C ASP A 160 -14.91 -5.85 -8.04
N THR A 161 -14.87 -4.61 -7.57
CA THR A 161 -16.05 -3.93 -7.02
C THR A 161 -17.07 -3.52 -8.09
N THR A 162 -16.73 -3.64 -9.36
CA THR A 162 -17.72 -3.48 -10.44
C THR A 162 -18.66 -4.67 -10.54
N THR A 163 -18.17 -5.85 -10.17
CA THR A 163 -18.92 -7.10 -10.11
C THR A 163 -19.47 -7.35 -8.71
N TYR A 164 -18.63 -7.26 -7.67
CA TYR A 164 -19.06 -7.38 -6.27
C TYR A 164 -19.64 -6.04 -5.80
N ARG A 165 -20.97 -5.95 -5.89
CA ARG A 165 -21.79 -4.81 -5.47
C ARG A 165 -23.18 -5.29 -5.10
N PRO A 166 -24.00 -4.50 -4.41
CA PRO A 166 -25.37 -4.90 -4.08
C PRO A 166 -26.12 -5.39 -5.33
N THR A 167 -26.50 -6.66 -5.32
CA THR A 167 -27.11 -7.38 -6.46
C THR A 167 -28.37 -8.09 -5.96
N PHE A 168 -29.48 -7.37 -5.92
CA PHE A 168 -30.74 -7.84 -5.34
C PHE A 168 -31.49 -8.84 -6.22
N ASP A 169 -31.26 -8.80 -7.53
CA ASP A 169 -31.95 -9.65 -8.51
C ASP A 169 -30.95 -10.34 -9.44
N VAL A 170 -31.27 -11.57 -9.80
CA VAL A 170 -30.51 -12.38 -10.77
C VAL A 170 -31.40 -13.04 -11.79
N HIS A 171 -30.82 -13.43 -12.93
CA HIS A 171 -31.55 -14.25 -13.93
C HIS A 171 -31.07 -15.69 -13.82
N VAL A 172 -32.00 -16.58 -13.50
CA VAL A 172 -31.75 -18.03 -13.43
C VAL A 172 -32.71 -18.70 -14.41
N GLU A 173 -32.18 -19.48 -15.34
CA GLU A 173 -32.95 -20.16 -16.39
C GLU A 173 -33.91 -19.21 -17.15
N GLY A 174 -33.46 -17.97 -17.42
CA GLY A 174 -34.24 -16.96 -18.14
C GLY A 174 -35.30 -16.24 -17.29
N ARG A 175 -35.43 -16.55 -16.00
CA ARG A 175 -36.37 -15.91 -15.08
C ARG A 175 -35.65 -14.96 -14.15
N LYS A 176 -36.21 -13.78 -13.93
CA LYS A 176 -35.73 -12.84 -12.91
C LYS A 176 -36.25 -13.30 -11.54
N VAL A 177 -35.33 -13.52 -10.60
CA VAL A 177 -35.63 -13.89 -9.21
C VAL A 177 -34.82 -13.02 -8.26
N SER A 178 -35.30 -12.80 -7.04
CA SER A 178 -34.51 -12.10 -6.04
C SER A 178 -33.31 -12.95 -5.59
N ALA A 179 -32.26 -12.29 -5.04
CA ALA A 179 -31.11 -12.98 -4.48
C ALA A 179 -31.48 -13.98 -3.37
N ARG A 180 -32.49 -13.66 -2.53
CA ARG A 180 -33.00 -14.58 -1.50
C ARG A 180 -33.78 -15.76 -2.12
N GLN A 181 -34.60 -15.52 -3.11
CA GLN A 181 -35.32 -16.60 -3.85
C GLN A 181 -34.32 -17.54 -4.56
N PHE A 182 -33.23 -16.99 -5.12
CA PHE A 182 -32.18 -17.78 -5.74
C PHE A 182 -31.54 -18.78 -4.76
N LEU A 183 -31.45 -18.42 -3.46
CA LEU A 183 -30.88 -19.26 -2.42
C LEU A 183 -31.92 -20.05 -1.61
N ASP A 184 -33.17 -20.04 -1.99
CA ASP A 184 -34.28 -20.65 -1.23
C ASP A 184 -34.37 -20.13 0.21
N LEU A 185 -34.26 -18.80 0.37
CA LEU A 185 -34.31 -18.11 1.64
C LEU A 185 -35.60 -17.31 1.78
N PRO A 186 -36.31 -17.41 2.93
CA PRO A 186 -37.46 -16.57 3.22
C PRO A 186 -37.13 -15.08 3.25
N ASP A 187 -37.99 -14.22 2.73
CA ASP A 187 -37.75 -12.77 2.70
C ASP A 187 -37.59 -12.14 4.09
N ASN A 188 -38.24 -12.69 5.12
CA ASN A 188 -38.21 -12.21 6.49
C ASN A 188 -37.17 -12.92 7.36
N ALA A 189 -36.30 -13.77 6.80
CA ALA A 189 -35.24 -14.42 7.55
C ALA A 189 -34.11 -13.44 7.87
N PHE A 190 -33.48 -13.60 9.03
CA PHE A 190 -32.17 -13.06 9.31
C PHE A 190 -31.12 -14.07 8.88
N VAL A 191 -30.36 -13.73 7.83
CA VAL A 191 -29.46 -14.66 7.15
C VAL A 191 -28.03 -14.41 7.54
N VAL A 192 -27.42 -15.37 8.23
CA VAL A 192 -25.98 -15.41 8.51
C VAL A 192 -25.32 -16.22 7.41
N GLY A 193 -24.42 -15.59 6.63
CA GLY A 193 -23.65 -16.26 5.58
C GLY A 193 -22.30 -16.74 6.09
N MET A 194 -21.86 -17.90 5.63
CA MET A 194 -20.47 -18.36 5.73
C MET A 194 -19.95 -18.77 4.36
N VAL A 195 -18.77 -18.26 3.98
CA VAL A 195 -18.12 -18.56 2.71
C VAL A 195 -16.67 -18.97 2.96
N GLY A 196 -16.32 -20.17 2.58
CA GLY A 196 -14.96 -20.66 2.79
C GLY A 196 -14.80 -22.10 2.32
N MET A 197 -13.56 -22.56 2.14
CA MET A 197 -13.28 -23.92 1.72
C MET A 197 -13.13 -24.84 2.94
N ASN A 198 -13.91 -25.92 2.96
CA ASN A 198 -13.85 -26.99 3.96
C ASN A 198 -12.87 -28.08 3.50
N LYS A 199 -11.57 -27.89 3.76
CA LYS A 199 -10.50 -28.83 3.34
C LYS A 199 -9.46 -29.14 4.42
N ASP A 200 -9.66 -28.60 5.62
CA ASP A 200 -8.70 -28.71 6.72
C ASP A 200 -9.34 -29.49 7.88
N PRO A 201 -8.78 -30.65 8.27
CA PRO A 201 -9.29 -31.44 9.38
C PRO A 201 -9.19 -30.71 10.73
N ASN A 202 -8.31 -29.72 10.85
CA ASN A 202 -8.19 -28.87 12.05
C ASN A 202 -9.19 -27.72 12.08
N ASP A 203 -10.09 -27.65 11.09
CA ASP A 203 -11.14 -26.60 11.02
C ASP A 203 -10.59 -25.17 11.09
N ARG A 204 -9.62 -24.85 10.23
CA ARG A 204 -9.07 -23.48 10.18
C ARG A 204 -10.13 -22.40 9.95
N LYS A 205 -11.24 -22.76 9.30
CA LYS A 205 -12.34 -21.81 9.02
C LYS A 205 -13.30 -21.59 10.21
N GLY A 206 -13.15 -22.36 11.30
CA GLY A 206 -13.94 -22.18 12.51
C GLY A 206 -15.42 -22.56 12.37
N PHE A 207 -15.72 -23.58 11.55
CA PHE A 207 -17.09 -24.06 11.38
C PHE A 207 -17.68 -24.56 12.72
N ALA A 208 -16.86 -25.24 13.54
CA ALA A 208 -17.31 -25.79 14.81
C ALA A 208 -17.75 -24.69 15.78
N GLU A 209 -16.95 -23.65 15.93
CA GLU A 209 -17.25 -22.49 16.79
C GLU A 209 -18.45 -21.69 16.25
N ALA A 210 -18.49 -21.48 14.93
CA ALA A 210 -19.59 -20.78 14.26
C ALA A 210 -20.92 -21.51 14.45
N PHE A 211 -20.95 -22.84 14.27
CA PHE A 211 -22.17 -23.65 14.38
C PHE A 211 -22.68 -23.70 15.81
N GLN A 212 -21.80 -23.83 16.80
CA GLN A 212 -22.17 -23.76 18.22
C GLN A 212 -22.77 -22.38 18.58
N ALA A 213 -22.12 -21.31 18.14
CA ALA A 213 -22.62 -19.95 18.39
C ALA A 213 -23.96 -19.69 17.68
N PHE A 214 -24.08 -20.11 16.41
CA PHE A 214 -25.32 -19.97 15.65
C PHE A 214 -26.46 -20.79 16.28
N ALA A 215 -26.24 -22.01 16.74
CA ALA A 215 -27.26 -22.82 17.40
C ALA A 215 -27.85 -22.12 18.63
N ARG A 216 -26.99 -21.50 19.45
CA ARG A 216 -27.39 -20.70 20.62
C ARG A 216 -28.18 -19.46 20.23
N PHE A 217 -27.75 -18.76 19.19
CA PHE A 217 -28.42 -17.60 18.62
C PHE A 217 -29.80 -17.96 18.07
N ALA A 218 -29.90 -18.99 17.21
CA ALA A 218 -31.13 -19.44 16.58
C ALA A 218 -32.16 -20.03 17.59
N ALA A 219 -31.70 -20.49 18.77
CA ALA A 219 -32.59 -20.90 19.84
C ALA A 219 -33.50 -19.74 20.30
N ARG A 220 -33.01 -18.50 20.23
CA ARG A 220 -33.73 -17.28 20.61
C ARG A 220 -34.33 -16.53 19.42
N ARG A 221 -33.74 -16.61 18.24
CA ARG A 221 -34.10 -15.88 17.03
C ARG A 221 -34.62 -16.88 15.97
N LYS A 222 -35.94 -17.20 16.05
CA LYS A 222 -36.53 -18.29 15.26
C LYS A 222 -36.57 -18.07 13.74
N ASN A 223 -36.36 -16.83 13.28
CA ASN A 223 -36.24 -16.49 11.86
C ASN A 223 -34.79 -16.49 11.37
N ALA A 224 -33.82 -16.89 12.20
CA ALA A 224 -32.42 -16.95 11.79
C ALA A 224 -32.12 -18.17 10.91
N ILE A 225 -31.40 -17.97 9.81
CA ILE A 225 -30.91 -19.02 8.91
C ILE A 225 -29.41 -18.86 8.72
N LEU A 226 -28.69 -19.95 8.84
CA LEU A 226 -27.28 -20.05 8.47
C LEU A 226 -27.15 -20.59 7.05
N HIS A 227 -26.61 -19.80 6.12
CA HIS A 227 -26.31 -20.25 4.77
C HIS A 227 -24.80 -20.47 4.63
N VAL A 228 -24.40 -21.70 4.26
CA VAL A 228 -23.00 -22.12 4.17
C VAL A 228 -22.62 -22.45 2.74
N HIS A 229 -21.74 -21.64 2.15
CA HIS A 229 -21.18 -21.84 0.82
C HIS A 229 -19.83 -22.55 0.92
N THR A 230 -19.86 -23.86 0.83
CA THR A 230 -18.68 -24.74 0.92
C THR A 230 -18.97 -26.15 0.42
N GLU A 231 -17.93 -26.98 0.28
CA GLU A 231 -18.07 -28.44 0.22
C GLU A 231 -18.46 -28.93 1.62
N LYS A 232 -19.62 -29.62 1.72
CA LYS A 232 -20.23 -29.92 3.03
C LYS A 232 -19.82 -31.27 3.63
N SER A 233 -19.32 -32.20 2.82
CA SER A 233 -19.12 -33.61 3.24
C SER A 233 -17.71 -33.90 3.75
N GLY A 234 -16.77 -32.96 3.59
CA GLY A 234 -15.38 -33.13 4.04
C GLY A 234 -14.56 -34.09 3.16
N THR A 235 -15.03 -34.39 1.93
CA THR A 235 -14.31 -35.32 1.01
C THR A 235 -12.92 -34.82 0.62
N GLY A 236 -12.67 -33.52 0.70
CA GLY A 236 -11.36 -32.89 0.47
C GLY A 236 -10.44 -32.82 1.70
N GLY A 237 -10.73 -33.58 2.76
CA GLY A 237 -9.97 -33.58 4.03
C GLY A 237 -10.56 -32.67 5.11
N GLY A 238 -11.72 -32.05 4.87
CA GLY A 238 -12.42 -31.21 5.84
C GLY A 238 -13.36 -31.98 6.77
N LEU A 239 -14.31 -31.26 7.37
CA LEU A 239 -15.31 -31.79 8.29
C LEU A 239 -16.59 -32.21 7.57
N ASN A 240 -17.30 -33.22 8.12
CA ASN A 240 -18.69 -33.48 7.74
C ASN A 240 -19.61 -32.43 8.40
N LEU A 241 -19.90 -31.35 7.67
CA LEU A 241 -20.63 -30.22 8.22
C LEU A 241 -22.11 -30.52 8.55
N PRO A 242 -22.87 -31.36 7.81
CA PRO A 242 -24.19 -31.80 8.24
C PRO A 242 -24.20 -32.53 9.59
N GLU A 243 -23.21 -33.39 9.86
CA GLU A 243 -23.08 -34.06 11.16
C GLU A 243 -22.67 -33.07 12.26
N LEU A 244 -21.75 -32.16 11.96
CA LEU A 244 -21.36 -31.08 12.87
C LEU A 244 -22.56 -30.17 13.23
N ALA A 245 -23.38 -29.78 12.26
CA ALA A 245 -24.57 -28.98 12.50
C ALA A 245 -25.58 -29.68 13.40
N ALA A 246 -25.80 -30.98 13.18
CA ALA A 246 -26.66 -31.80 14.03
C ALA A 246 -26.10 -31.92 15.46
N ALA A 247 -24.80 -32.14 15.61
CA ALA A 247 -24.12 -32.22 16.90
C ALA A 247 -24.13 -30.87 17.65
N ALA A 248 -24.03 -29.76 16.96
CA ALA A 248 -24.18 -28.41 17.51
C ALA A 248 -25.62 -28.06 17.91
N GLY A 249 -26.61 -28.86 17.47
CA GLY A 249 -28.01 -28.63 17.77
C GLY A 249 -28.70 -27.60 16.85
N ILE A 250 -28.20 -27.36 15.66
CA ILE A 250 -28.84 -26.47 14.69
C ILE A 250 -30.08 -27.17 14.11
N PRO A 251 -31.29 -26.56 14.16
CA PRO A 251 -32.46 -27.10 13.50
C PRO A 251 -32.25 -27.26 11.99
N LYS A 252 -32.77 -28.34 11.38
CA LYS A 252 -32.58 -28.64 9.96
C LYS A 252 -33.12 -27.52 9.04
N ASP A 253 -34.15 -26.84 9.48
CA ASP A 253 -34.79 -25.71 8.77
C ASP A 253 -34.07 -24.38 8.98
N ALA A 254 -33.12 -24.31 9.93
CA ALA A 254 -32.30 -23.14 10.22
C ALA A 254 -30.93 -23.15 9.53
N ILE A 255 -30.60 -24.18 8.73
CA ILE A 255 -29.34 -24.22 7.98
C ILE A 255 -29.60 -24.55 6.51
N ARG A 256 -28.86 -23.90 5.64
CA ARG A 256 -28.83 -24.15 4.19
C ARG A 256 -27.38 -24.34 3.74
N PHE A 257 -27.14 -25.35 2.94
CA PHE A 257 -25.88 -25.51 2.22
C PHE A 257 -26.11 -25.21 0.74
N THR A 258 -25.17 -24.50 0.11
CA THR A 258 -25.16 -24.33 -1.34
C THR A 258 -25.33 -25.69 -2.02
N ASN A 259 -26.11 -25.74 -3.11
CA ASN A 259 -26.21 -26.94 -3.94
C ASN A 259 -24.80 -27.42 -4.31
N GLN A 260 -24.47 -28.68 -3.99
CA GLN A 260 -23.10 -29.18 -4.08
C GLN A 260 -22.62 -29.31 -5.53
N TYR A 261 -23.51 -29.64 -6.45
CA TYR A 261 -23.16 -29.64 -7.87
C TYR A 261 -22.84 -28.22 -8.38
N ALA A 262 -23.68 -27.26 -8.05
CA ALA A 262 -23.45 -25.86 -8.37
C ALA A 262 -22.15 -25.33 -7.73
N TYR A 263 -21.86 -25.71 -6.47
CA TYR A 263 -20.60 -25.40 -5.80
C TYR A 263 -19.39 -25.96 -6.57
N MET A 264 -19.46 -27.22 -7.00
CA MET A 264 -18.36 -27.89 -7.72
C MET A 264 -18.05 -27.26 -9.08
N ILE A 265 -19.06 -26.87 -9.84
CA ILE A 265 -18.86 -26.18 -11.13
C ILE A 265 -18.46 -24.69 -10.93
N GLY A 266 -18.62 -24.17 -9.72
CA GLY A 266 -18.29 -22.80 -9.32
C GLY A 266 -19.34 -21.78 -9.73
N PHE A 267 -19.70 -20.89 -8.82
CA PHE A 267 -20.57 -19.75 -9.11
C PHE A 267 -19.86 -18.72 -9.96
N PRO A 268 -20.51 -18.18 -11.01
CA PRO A 268 -20.04 -16.95 -11.65
C PRO A 268 -19.97 -15.80 -10.63
N PRO A 269 -19.02 -14.84 -10.76
CA PRO A 269 -18.86 -13.74 -9.81
C PRO A 269 -20.16 -12.94 -9.54
N LYS A 270 -21.01 -12.73 -10.55
CA LYS A 270 -22.33 -12.08 -10.37
C LYS A 270 -23.29 -12.86 -9.47
N LEU A 271 -23.26 -14.20 -9.51
CA LEU A 271 -24.06 -15.03 -8.61
C LEU A 271 -23.46 -15.07 -7.20
N MET A 272 -22.12 -14.97 -7.08
CA MET A 272 -21.48 -14.78 -5.78
C MET A 272 -21.88 -13.43 -5.15
N ALA A 273 -21.87 -12.34 -5.92
CA ALA A 273 -22.34 -11.03 -5.46
C ALA A 273 -23.80 -11.06 -4.99
N ALA A 274 -24.69 -11.74 -5.72
CA ALA A 274 -26.08 -11.93 -5.31
C ALA A 274 -26.20 -12.77 -4.03
N MET A 275 -25.37 -13.82 -3.90
CA MET A 275 -25.33 -14.62 -2.68
C MET A 275 -24.90 -13.79 -1.47
N TYR A 276 -23.85 -12.99 -1.58
CA TYR A 276 -23.47 -12.07 -0.50
C TYR A 276 -24.61 -11.09 -0.20
N THR A 277 -25.18 -10.46 -1.22
CA THR A 277 -26.28 -9.49 -1.04
C THR A 277 -27.53 -10.09 -0.35
N ALA A 278 -27.72 -11.41 -0.43
CA ALA A 278 -28.81 -12.10 0.26
C ALA A 278 -28.57 -12.27 1.77
N PHE A 279 -27.35 -12.06 2.26
CA PHE A 279 -27.01 -12.18 3.67
C PHE A 279 -27.27 -10.87 4.41
N ASP A 280 -27.65 -10.96 5.67
CA ASP A 280 -27.70 -9.82 6.59
C ASP A 280 -26.32 -9.58 7.22
N VAL A 281 -25.55 -10.64 7.45
CA VAL A 281 -24.17 -10.57 7.97
C VAL A 281 -23.35 -11.75 7.45
N LEU A 282 -22.08 -11.51 7.12
CA LEU A 282 -21.11 -12.59 6.86
C LEU A 282 -20.38 -12.94 8.13
N LEU A 283 -20.35 -14.23 8.49
CA LEU A 283 -19.60 -14.78 9.62
C LEU A 283 -18.34 -15.51 9.11
N ALA A 284 -17.17 -15.06 9.48
CA ALA A 284 -15.87 -15.62 9.08
C ALA A 284 -14.93 -15.74 10.31
N PRO A 285 -15.17 -16.66 11.26
CA PRO A 285 -14.40 -16.78 12.50
C PRO A 285 -13.17 -17.69 12.30
N SER A 286 -12.46 -17.53 11.20
CA SER A 286 -11.27 -18.34 10.89
C SER A 286 -10.20 -18.20 11.98
N ARG A 287 -9.44 -19.26 12.21
CA ARG A 287 -8.37 -19.31 13.21
C ARG A 287 -7.15 -18.47 12.86
N GLY A 288 -6.96 -18.20 11.58
CA GLY A 288 -5.95 -17.32 11.00
C GLY A 288 -6.11 -17.26 9.50
N GLU A 289 -5.83 -16.13 8.90
CA GLU A 289 -5.91 -15.90 7.45
C GLU A 289 -4.75 -15.04 6.98
N GLY A 290 -4.22 -15.39 5.80
CA GLY A 290 -3.26 -14.54 5.12
C GLY A 290 -3.87 -13.28 4.53
N PHE A 291 -5.21 -13.31 4.19
CA PHE A 291 -6.00 -12.13 3.81
C PHE A 291 -7.48 -12.31 4.17
N CYS A 292 -8.22 -13.22 3.63
CA CYS A 292 -9.67 -13.42 3.75
C CYS A 292 -10.51 -12.55 2.78
N VAL A 293 -10.33 -12.81 1.47
CA VAL A 293 -11.08 -12.12 0.38
C VAL A 293 -12.60 -12.05 0.62
N PRO A 294 -13.29 -13.08 1.15
CA PRO A 294 -14.73 -13.03 1.41
C PRO A 294 -15.20 -11.86 2.30
N LEU A 295 -14.33 -11.36 3.21
CA LEU A 295 -14.67 -10.19 4.04
C LEU A 295 -14.82 -8.92 3.19
N ILE A 296 -13.98 -8.77 2.17
CA ILE A 296 -14.05 -7.60 1.28
C ILE A 296 -15.17 -7.77 0.24
N GLU A 297 -15.34 -8.98 -0.30
CA GLU A 297 -16.44 -9.28 -1.25
C GLU A 297 -17.82 -9.02 -0.63
N ALA A 298 -18.04 -9.46 0.62
CA ALA A 298 -19.28 -9.20 1.35
C ALA A 298 -19.50 -7.71 1.58
N GLN A 299 -18.49 -7.01 2.04
CA GLN A 299 -18.58 -5.57 2.30
C GLN A 299 -18.77 -4.77 0.99
N ALA A 300 -18.15 -5.18 -0.12
CA ALA A 300 -18.42 -4.60 -1.43
C ALA A 300 -19.90 -4.77 -1.86
N CYS A 301 -20.53 -5.87 -1.43
CA CYS A 301 -21.96 -6.10 -1.63
C CYS A 301 -22.86 -5.40 -0.57
N GLY A 302 -22.29 -4.58 0.29
CA GLY A 302 -23.01 -3.83 1.32
C GLY A 302 -23.33 -4.64 2.59
N VAL A 303 -22.69 -5.79 2.79
CA VAL A 303 -22.97 -6.71 3.89
C VAL A 303 -21.92 -6.56 4.98
N PRO A 304 -22.30 -6.20 6.23
CA PRO A 304 -21.38 -6.15 7.36
C PRO A 304 -20.87 -7.54 7.72
N VAL A 305 -19.74 -7.57 8.42
CA VAL A 305 -19.01 -8.83 8.68
C VAL A 305 -18.75 -9.05 10.16
N ILE A 306 -18.68 -10.32 10.57
CA ILE A 306 -18.18 -10.77 11.88
C ILE A 306 -16.95 -11.63 11.60
N ALA A 307 -15.79 -11.25 12.14
CA ALA A 307 -14.53 -11.93 11.89
C ALA A 307 -13.69 -12.08 13.17
N SER A 308 -12.74 -12.99 13.17
CA SER A 308 -11.78 -13.13 14.28
C SER A 308 -10.93 -11.86 14.41
N ASN A 309 -10.68 -11.42 15.64
CA ASN A 309 -9.72 -10.35 15.93
C ASN A 309 -8.30 -10.93 15.96
N PHE A 310 -7.87 -11.48 14.82
CA PHE A 310 -6.59 -12.17 14.72
C PHE A 310 -6.06 -12.12 13.28
N THR A 311 -4.74 -11.94 13.12
CA THR A 311 -4.02 -11.82 11.85
C THR A 311 -4.69 -10.84 10.87
N ALA A 312 -4.80 -11.18 9.59
CA ALA A 312 -5.37 -10.34 8.55
C ALA A 312 -6.83 -9.90 8.80
N GLN A 313 -7.62 -10.73 9.44
CA GLN A 313 -9.06 -10.54 9.53
C GLN A 313 -9.44 -9.27 10.30
N ALA A 314 -8.67 -8.93 11.35
CA ALA A 314 -8.94 -7.77 12.18
C ALA A 314 -8.92 -6.45 11.38
N GLU A 315 -7.99 -6.31 10.45
CA GLU A 315 -7.85 -5.10 9.63
C GLU A 315 -8.86 -5.02 8.49
N LEU A 316 -9.51 -6.14 8.16
CA LEU A 316 -10.45 -6.24 7.03
C LEU A 316 -11.92 -6.04 7.44
N VAL A 317 -12.19 -5.67 8.68
CA VAL A 317 -13.53 -5.32 9.17
C VAL A 317 -13.71 -3.81 9.10
N GLY A 318 -14.23 -3.30 7.99
CA GLY A 318 -14.59 -1.89 7.82
C GLY A 318 -15.97 -1.56 8.41
N ALA A 319 -16.91 -2.50 8.28
CA ALA A 319 -18.23 -2.43 8.87
C ALA A 319 -18.60 -3.78 9.48
N GLY A 320 -18.89 -3.81 10.78
CA GLY A 320 -19.23 -5.04 11.48
C GLY A 320 -18.52 -5.19 12.82
N TRP A 321 -18.15 -6.42 13.16
CA TRP A 321 -17.65 -6.74 14.50
C TRP A 321 -16.48 -7.72 14.44
N THR A 322 -15.53 -7.56 15.33
CA THR A 322 -14.48 -8.55 15.58
C THR A 322 -14.80 -9.35 16.85
N VAL A 323 -14.35 -10.61 16.88
CA VAL A 323 -14.50 -11.52 18.01
C VAL A 323 -13.13 -12.02 18.45
N GLY A 324 -12.88 -12.01 19.74
CA GLY A 324 -11.68 -12.55 20.34
C GLY A 324 -11.73 -14.08 20.44
N GLY A 325 -10.65 -14.65 20.95
CA GLY A 325 -10.57 -16.10 21.09
C GLY A 325 -9.41 -16.55 21.96
N GLN A 326 -9.15 -17.84 21.94
CA GLN A 326 -8.05 -18.46 22.64
C GLN A 326 -6.94 -18.86 21.65
N LEU A 327 -5.70 -18.56 21.98
CA LEU A 327 -4.55 -18.99 21.19
C LEU A 327 -4.44 -20.51 21.20
N TRP A 328 -4.16 -21.08 20.03
CA TRP A 328 -3.94 -22.48 19.80
C TRP A 328 -2.60 -22.67 19.05
N TRP A 329 -1.75 -23.52 19.61
CA TRP A 329 -0.43 -23.76 19.01
C TRP A 329 -0.52 -24.72 17.83
N ASP A 330 -0.15 -24.25 16.63
CA ASP A 330 0.00 -25.09 15.46
C ASP A 330 1.39 -25.71 15.43
N GLY A 331 1.46 -27.01 15.72
CA GLY A 331 2.72 -27.75 15.80
C GLY A 331 3.52 -27.77 14.49
N PRO A 332 2.89 -27.99 13.33
CA PRO A 332 3.56 -27.95 12.03
C PRO A 332 4.21 -26.61 11.71
N SER A 333 3.46 -25.52 11.87
CA SER A 333 3.96 -24.17 11.58
C SER A 333 4.82 -23.57 12.70
N ARG A 334 4.76 -24.19 13.90
CA ARG A 334 5.43 -23.72 15.14
C ARG A 334 5.08 -22.25 15.43
N SER A 335 3.81 -21.96 15.35
CA SER A 335 3.26 -20.63 15.57
C SER A 335 1.82 -20.72 16.07
N TRP A 336 1.18 -19.59 16.36
CA TRP A 336 -0.15 -19.57 16.95
C TRP A 336 -1.22 -19.28 15.90
N TYR A 337 -2.34 -20.00 16.06
CA TYR A 337 -3.68 -19.65 15.60
C TYR A 337 -4.53 -19.15 16.77
N GLN A 338 -5.71 -18.60 16.47
CA GLN A 338 -6.71 -18.25 17.47
C GLN A 338 -8.01 -19.00 17.20
N THR A 339 -8.47 -19.80 18.15
CA THR A 339 -9.83 -20.37 18.12
C THR A 339 -10.81 -19.33 18.61
N ALA A 340 -11.77 -18.92 17.79
CA ALA A 340 -12.73 -17.88 18.11
C ALA A 340 -13.65 -18.28 19.30
N ASN A 341 -13.99 -17.32 20.15
CA ASN A 341 -14.83 -17.57 21.31
C ASN A 341 -16.31 -17.68 20.91
N VAL A 342 -16.93 -18.84 21.14
CA VAL A 342 -18.33 -19.13 20.80
C VAL A 342 -19.30 -18.09 21.37
N PHE A 343 -19.10 -17.64 22.61
CA PHE A 343 -19.97 -16.64 23.24
C PHE A 343 -19.78 -15.24 22.67
N GLU A 344 -18.56 -14.91 22.19
CA GLU A 344 -18.34 -13.64 21.51
C GLU A 344 -18.96 -13.62 20.13
N ILE A 345 -18.88 -14.74 19.38
CA ILE A 345 -19.60 -14.89 18.11
C ILE A 345 -21.11 -14.75 18.35
N GLU A 346 -21.66 -15.44 19.34
CA GLU A 346 -23.09 -15.34 19.72
C GLU A 346 -23.49 -13.88 20.01
N ARG A 347 -22.71 -13.16 20.82
CA ARG A 347 -22.96 -11.74 21.11
C ARG A 347 -22.85 -10.83 19.89
N ALA A 348 -21.91 -11.12 18.99
CA ALA A 348 -21.76 -10.37 17.74
C ALA A 348 -22.96 -10.60 16.81
N LEU A 349 -23.50 -11.84 16.75
CA LEU A 349 -24.73 -12.16 16.03
C LEU A 349 -25.96 -11.44 16.62
N ASP A 350 -26.10 -11.40 17.97
CA ASP A 350 -27.17 -10.65 18.62
C ASP A 350 -27.06 -9.15 18.31
N LYS A 351 -25.84 -8.56 18.34
CA LYS A 351 -25.61 -7.17 17.96
C LYS A 351 -26.00 -6.92 16.49
N ALA A 352 -25.60 -7.81 15.58
CA ALA A 352 -25.96 -7.69 14.17
C ALA A 352 -27.47 -7.74 13.96
N TYR A 353 -28.16 -8.63 14.67
CA TYR A 353 -29.63 -8.76 14.60
C TYR A 353 -30.37 -7.52 15.11
N ASP A 354 -29.85 -6.88 16.16
CA ASP A 354 -30.48 -5.73 16.83
C ASP A 354 -29.98 -4.36 16.23
N THR A 355 -29.08 -4.38 15.23
CA THR A 355 -28.54 -3.17 14.57
C THR A 355 -29.32 -2.90 13.28
N ASP A 356 -29.52 -1.62 12.96
CA ASP A 356 -29.96 -1.22 11.63
C ASP A 356 -28.80 -1.40 10.64
N LEU A 357 -28.87 -2.48 9.83
CA LEU A 357 -27.82 -2.85 8.90
C LEU A 357 -27.78 -1.92 7.68
N ASP A 358 -28.86 -1.21 7.37
CA ASP A 358 -28.89 -0.23 6.29
C ASP A 358 -27.98 0.97 6.58
N GLU A 359 -27.73 1.30 7.87
CA GLU A 359 -26.74 2.31 8.27
C GLU A 359 -25.29 1.83 8.12
N LEU A 360 -25.04 0.52 8.16
CA LEU A 360 -23.70 -0.06 8.01
C LEU A 360 -23.35 -0.33 6.54
N SER A 361 -24.33 -0.59 5.71
CA SER A 361 -24.12 -0.96 4.31
C SER A 361 -23.29 0.07 3.52
N PRO A 362 -23.54 1.39 3.57
CA PRO A 362 -22.69 2.37 2.89
C PRO A 362 -21.24 2.35 3.39
N LYS A 363 -21.01 2.18 4.69
CA LYS A 363 -19.66 2.11 5.30
C LYS A 363 -18.92 0.87 4.84
N ALA A 364 -19.62 -0.27 4.72
CA ALA A 364 -19.07 -1.50 4.18
C ALA A 364 -18.59 -1.32 2.74
N ILE A 365 -19.44 -0.73 1.89
CA ILE A 365 -19.11 -0.46 0.48
C ILE A 365 -17.91 0.51 0.39
N GLU A 366 -17.94 1.61 1.13
CA GLU A 366 -16.85 2.60 1.12
C GLU A 366 -15.51 1.96 1.52
N PHE A 367 -15.50 1.15 2.56
CA PHE A 367 -14.30 0.42 2.99
C PHE A 367 -13.79 -0.52 1.89
N ALA A 368 -14.69 -1.30 1.28
CA ALA A 368 -14.32 -2.25 0.24
C ALA A 368 -13.78 -1.59 -1.04
N LEU A 369 -14.17 -0.35 -1.36
CA LEU A 369 -13.63 0.42 -2.49
C LEU A 369 -12.13 0.67 -2.36
N GLY A 370 -11.58 0.70 -1.13
CA GLY A 370 -10.14 0.76 -0.90
C GLY A 370 -9.39 -0.48 -1.39
N TYR A 371 -10.09 -1.60 -1.57
CA TYR A 371 -9.57 -2.87 -2.10
C TYR A 371 -10.02 -3.15 -3.54
N ASP A 372 -10.62 -2.17 -4.21
CA ASP A 372 -10.94 -2.29 -5.64
C ASP A 372 -9.70 -2.60 -6.46
N ALA A 373 -9.84 -3.48 -7.45
CA ALA A 373 -8.70 -3.99 -8.20
C ALA A 373 -7.92 -2.91 -8.96
N ASP A 374 -8.59 -1.89 -9.50
CA ASP A 374 -7.94 -0.75 -10.15
C ASP A 374 -7.27 0.17 -9.13
N THR A 375 -7.91 0.36 -7.98
CA THR A 375 -7.35 1.14 -6.87
C THR A 375 -6.09 0.47 -6.33
N VAL A 376 -6.15 -0.84 -6.02
CA VAL A 376 -4.98 -1.60 -5.54
C VAL A 376 -3.85 -1.59 -6.57
N TYR A 377 -4.17 -1.77 -7.84
CA TYR A 377 -3.16 -1.76 -8.90
C TYR A 377 -2.46 -0.41 -9.00
N ARG A 378 -3.21 0.68 -9.10
CA ARG A 378 -2.65 2.03 -9.25
C ARG A 378 -1.91 2.51 -8.00
N THR A 379 -2.42 2.16 -6.81
CA THR A 379 -1.88 2.66 -5.54
C THR A 379 -0.66 1.88 -5.08
N TYR A 380 -0.63 0.56 -5.31
CA TYR A 380 0.40 -0.31 -4.73
C TYR A 380 1.23 -1.03 -5.80
N TRP A 381 0.62 -1.73 -6.75
CA TRP A 381 1.36 -2.51 -7.74
C TRP A 381 2.19 -1.64 -8.68
N ARG A 382 1.59 -0.66 -9.30
CA ARG A 382 2.26 0.17 -10.31
C ARG A 382 3.50 0.86 -9.75
N PRO A 383 3.44 1.58 -8.61
CA PRO A 383 4.64 2.15 -8.02
C PRO A 383 5.67 1.11 -7.58
N TYR A 384 5.22 -0.06 -7.11
CA TYR A 384 6.14 -1.14 -6.75
C TYR A 384 6.85 -1.72 -7.98
N LEU A 385 6.16 -1.90 -9.10
CA LEU A 385 6.74 -2.39 -10.36
C LEU A 385 7.83 -1.44 -10.89
N ASP A 386 7.67 -0.14 -10.70
CA ASP A 386 8.70 0.84 -11.05
C ASP A 386 10.00 0.61 -10.26
N THR A 387 9.90 0.12 -9.02
CA THR A 387 11.08 -0.29 -8.21
C THR A 387 11.70 -1.61 -8.67
N LEU A 388 10.94 -2.44 -9.39
CA LEU A 388 11.41 -3.71 -9.96
C LEU A 388 12.01 -3.55 -11.36
N ASP A 389 11.66 -2.51 -12.08
CA ASP A 389 12.21 -2.26 -13.41
C ASP A 389 13.72 -2.10 -13.26
N THR A 390 14.41 -3.22 -13.48
CA THR A 390 15.87 -3.33 -13.43
C THR A 390 16.51 -2.83 -14.72
N ARG A 391 15.78 -2.01 -15.52
CA ARG A 391 16.61 -1.16 -16.37
C ARG A 391 17.60 -0.55 -15.40
N PRO A 392 18.94 -0.70 -15.64
CA PRO A 392 19.90 0.09 -14.89
C PRO A 392 19.32 1.49 -14.95
N VAL A 393 18.96 2.05 -13.78
CA VAL A 393 18.50 3.43 -13.67
C VAL A 393 19.43 4.15 -14.62
N ALA A 394 18.94 4.54 -15.80
CA ALA A 394 19.78 5.08 -16.87
C ALA A 394 20.53 6.13 -16.14
N ASP A 395 21.85 5.92 -15.92
CA ASP A 395 22.66 6.58 -14.91
C ASP A 395 22.10 7.96 -14.73
N LYS A 396 21.33 8.18 -13.61
CA LYS A 396 20.66 9.47 -13.43
C LYS A 396 21.78 10.45 -13.54
N ALA A 397 21.73 11.35 -14.53
CA ALA A 397 22.87 12.20 -14.83
C ALA A 397 23.43 12.73 -13.52
N PRO A 398 24.70 12.60 -13.23
CA PRO A 398 25.27 13.03 -11.96
C PRO A 398 24.88 14.48 -11.75
N MET A 399 24.78 14.92 -10.49
CA MET A 399 24.48 16.31 -10.15
C MET A 399 25.60 17.22 -10.66
N GLU A 400 25.54 17.60 -11.93
CA GLU A 400 26.57 18.40 -12.60
C GLU A 400 26.35 19.89 -12.37
N LYS A 401 25.11 20.36 -12.48
CA LYS A 401 24.75 21.77 -12.34
C LYS A 401 23.58 21.95 -11.37
N VAL A 402 23.73 22.89 -10.45
CA VAL A 402 22.74 23.19 -9.41
C VAL A 402 22.40 24.69 -9.45
N THR A 403 21.11 25.04 -9.35
CA THR A 403 20.72 26.39 -8.97
C THR A 403 20.31 26.42 -7.51
N VAL A 404 20.98 27.24 -6.72
CA VAL A 404 20.56 27.59 -5.35
C VAL A 404 19.51 28.67 -5.44
N LEU A 405 18.27 28.36 -5.08
CA LEU A 405 17.17 29.32 -5.05
C LEU A 405 16.99 29.90 -3.66
N VAL A 406 17.02 31.21 -3.55
CA VAL A 406 16.88 31.95 -2.27
C VAL A 406 15.71 32.92 -2.38
N PRO A 407 14.60 32.70 -1.64
CA PRO A 407 13.50 33.65 -1.59
C PRO A 407 13.85 34.77 -0.60
N ALA A 408 14.25 35.94 -1.10
CA ALA A 408 14.59 37.06 -0.25
C ALA A 408 13.36 37.61 0.50
N VAL A 409 13.51 37.80 1.81
CA VAL A 409 12.42 38.22 2.71
C VAL A 409 12.73 39.52 3.46
N ASN A 410 13.48 40.43 2.83
CA ASN A 410 13.87 41.73 3.36
C ASN A 410 14.77 41.64 4.62
N ARG A 411 15.82 40.84 4.53
CA ARG A 411 16.89 40.69 5.54
C ARG A 411 18.24 41.00 4.89
N PRO A 412 18.53 42.29 4.59
CA PRO A 412 19.75 42.66 3.87
C PRO A 412 21.03 42.26 4.61
N GLU A 413 20.99 42.17 5.95
CA GLU A 413 22.09 41.76 6.79
C GLU A 413 22.55 40.32 6.57
N ASN A 414 21.72 39.46 6.00
CA ASN A 414 22.04 38.06 5.72
C ASN A 414 22.78 37.88 4.38
N VAL A 415 22.61 38.82 3.45
CA VAL A 415 23.09 38.68 2.07
C VAL A 415 24.60 38.45 2.00
N ALA A 416 25.40 39.28 2.67
CA ALA A 416 26.86 39.17 2.63
C ALA A 416 27.33 37.79 3.13
N ARG A 417 26.85 37.34 4.29
CA ARG A 417 27.20 36.03 4.85
C ARG A 417 26.87 34.87 3.90
N LEU A 418 25.67 34.86 3.34
CA LEU A 418 25.25 33.79 2.44
C LEU A 418 26.07 33.80 1.15
N VAL A 419 26.24 34.96 0.50
CA VAL A 419 27.00 35.09 -0.75
C VAL A 419 28.47 34.75 -0.55
N ASP A 420 29.10 35.25 0.52
CA ASP A 420 30.49 35.00 0.82
C ASP A 420 30.75 33.50 1.10
N SER A 421 29.91 32.87 1.92
CA SER A 421 30.01 31.44 2.19
C SER A 421 29.77 30.59 0.96
N PHE A 422 28.79 30.92 0.14
CA PHE A 422 28.54 30.27 -1.14
C PHE A 422 29.77 30.35 -2.07
N ASN A 423 30.31 31.56 -2.28
CA ASN A 423 31.46 31.77 -3.14
C ASN A 423 32.72 31.05 -2.62
N ALA A 424 32.91 30.98 -1.30
CA ALA A 424 34.04 30.31 -0.68
C ALA A 424 33.99 28.78 -0.77
N THR A 425 32.77 28.19 -0.96
CA THR A 425 32.55 26.73 -0.89
C THR A 425 32.02 26.13 -2.19
N ASN A 426 31.71 26.95 -3.21
CA ASN A 426 31.24 26.49 -4.49
C ASN A 426 32.40 26.04 -5.37
N ASP A 427 32.31 24.81 -5.88
CA ASP A 427 33.29 24.21 -6.80
C ASP A 427 33.14 24.71 -8.27
N GLY A 428 32.21 25.63 -8.53
CA GLY A 428 31.85 26.15 -9.85
C GLY A 428 30.67 25.38 -10.51
N SER A 429 30.15 24.35 -9.85
CA SER A 429 28.98 23.59 -10.36
C SER A 429 27.65 24.19 -9.96
N ALA A 430 27.62 25.13 -9.02
CA ALA A 430 26.39 25.79 -8.59
C ALA A 430 26.35 27.27 -8.96
N GLN A 431 25.15 27.77 -9.22
CA GLN A 431 24.83 29.18 -9.38
C GLN A 431 23.81 29.61 -8.31
N LEU A 432 23.94 30.86 -7.85
CA LEU A 432 23.07 31.43 -6.82
C LEU A 432 22.05 32.38 -7.48
N LEU A 433 20.77 32.21 -7.18
CA LEU A 433 19.69 33.04 -7.68
C LEU A 433 18.76 33.46 -6.56
N TYR A 434 18.67 34.76 -6.32
CA TYR A 434 17.68 35.34 -5.41
C TYR A 434 16.38 35.67 -6.16
N VAL A 435 15.25 35.51 -5.46
CA VAL A 435 13.94 36.00 -5.90
C VAL A 435 13.46 37.05 -4.91
N VAL A 436 13.43 38.32 -5.32
CA VAL A 436 13.23 39.48 -4.44
C VAL A 436 12.03 40.34 -4.87
N GLU A 437 11.36 40.97 -3.92
CA GLU A 437 10.30 41.91 -4.22
C GLU A 437 10.88 43.31 -4.50
N SER A 438 10.45 43.97 -5.57
CA SER A 438 11.02 45.23 -6.06
C SER A 438 10.91 46.39 -5.08
N GLN A 439 10.01 46.33 -4.09
CA GLN A 439 9.86 47.36 -3.05
C GLN A 439 10.86 47.25 -1.90
N HIS A 440 11.65 46.21 -1.82
CA HIS A 440 12.64 46.00 -0.74
C HIS A 440 14.00 46.62 -1.13
N HIS A 441 14.08 47.96 -1.11
CA HIS A 441 15.25 48.69 -1.60
C HIS A 441 16.54 48.35 -0.84
N ASP A 442 16.51 48.25 0.49
CA ASP A 442 17.67 47.90 1.29
C ASP A 442 18.18 46.47 0.95
N GLN A 443 17.27 45.55 0.62
CA GLN A 443 17.61 44.21 0.16
C GLN A 443 18.31 44.23 -1.22
N LEU A 444 17.81 45.08 -2.14
CA LEU A 444 18.40 45.25 -3.46
C LEU A 444 19.79 45.85 -3.38
N ASP A 445 19.97 46.89 -2.56
CA ASP A 445 21.27 47.55 -2.33
C ASP A 445 22.30 46.53 -1.75
N ALA A 446 21.87 45.65 -0.84
CA ALA A 446 22.74 44.59 -0.29
C ALA A 446 23.09 43.52 -1.34
N LEU A 447 22.14 43.13 -2.19
CA LEU A 447 22.37 42.19 -3.28
C LEU A 447 23.34 42.74 -4.33
N ASP A 448 23.16 44.00 -4.73
CA ASP A 448 24.03 44.71 -5.66
C ASP A 448 25.44 44.85 -5.08
N ALA A 449 25.56 45.21 -3.79
CA ALA A 449 26.83 45.33 -3.11
C ALA A 449 27.59 44.01 -3.00
N ALA A 450 26.88 42.87 -2.88
CA ALA A 450 27.44 41.52 -2.83
C ALA A 450 27.68 40.93 -4.24
N GLY A 451 27.26 41.62 -5.32
CA GLY A 451 27.33 41.11 -6.69
C GLY A 451 26.45 39.86 -6.93
N ALA A 452 25.35 39.74 -6.19
CA ALA A 452 24.46 38.60 -6.27
C ALA A 452 23.50 38.69 -7.47
N THR A 453 23.21 37.57 -8.11
CA THR A 453 22.20 37.50 -9.18
C THR A 453 20.81 37.40 -8.57
N TYR A 454 19.87 38.22 -9.09
CA TYR A 454 18.48 38.18 -8.63
C TYR A 454 17.49 38.44 -9.75
N ILE A 455 16.23 38.00 -9.51
CA ILE A 455 15.04 38.33 -10.31
C ILE A 455 13.98 38.96 -9.41
N PHE A 456 13.07 39.71 -10.01
CA PHE A 456 11.92 40.26 -9.29
C PHE A 456 10.79 39.24 -9.19
N ALA A 457 10.23 39.11 -7.99
CA ALA A 457 9.03 38.30 -7.77
C ALA A 457 7.81 39.01 -8.41
N THR A 458 7.17 38.33 -9.35
CA THR A 458 6.01 38.86 -10.10
C THR A 458 4.72 38.10 -9.80
N ARG A 459 4.82 36.85 -9.29
CA ARG A 459 3.68 35.96 -9.06
C ARG A 459 3.12 36.00 -7.63
N GLY A 460 3.86 36.53 -6.68
CA GLY A 460 3.45 36.64 -5.28
C GLY A 460 4.61 36.73 -4.30
N SER A 461 4.29 36.98 -3.03
CA SER A 461 5.26 37.20 -1.96
C SER A 461 5.46 35.96 -1.05
N SER A 462 4.71 34.86 -1.26
CA SER A 462 4.89 33.64 -0.47
C SER A 462 6.21 32.95 -0.81
N TYR A 463 6.71 32.13 0.11
CA TYR A 463 7.88 31.29 -0.09
C TYR A 463 7.73 30.44 -1.36
N ALA A 464 6.63 29.68 -1.46
CA ALA A 464 6.35 28.78 -2.58
C ALA A 464 6.29 29.51 -3.92
N SER A 465 5.61 30.66 -3.98
CA SER A 465 5.49 31.48 -5.20
C SER A 465 6.86 31.93 -5.72
N LYS A 466 7.73 32.43 -4.84
CA LYS A 466 9.10 32.84 -5.19
C LYS A 466 9.94 31.67 -5.66
N MET A 467 9.85 30.51 -4.98
CA MET A 467 10.59 29.29 -5.38
C MET A 467 10.14 28.76 -6.74
N ASN A 468 8.83 28.73 -7.02
CA ASN A 468 8.29 28.32 -8.30
C ASN A 468 8.69 29.28 -9.43
N GLU A 469 8.74 30.58 -9.15
CA GLU A 469 9.19 31.58 -10.11
C GLU A 469 10.68 31.44 -10.44
N GLY A 470 11.53 31.30 -9.43
CA GLY A 470 12.96 31.02 -9.61
C GLY A 470 13.21 29.72 -10.39
N PHE A 471 12.44 28.67 -10.07
CA PHE A 471 12.50 27.38 -10.79
C PHE A 471 12.15 27.54 -12.27
N SER A 472 11.15 28.36 -12.60
CA SER A 472 10.64 28.53 -13.98
C SER A 472 11.64 29.24 -14.92
N VAL A 473 12.57 30.05 -14.38
CA VAL A 473 13.55 30.82 -15.16
C VAL A 473 14.94 30.20 -15.20
N THR A 474 15.13 29.05 -14.57
CA THR A 474 16.40 28.30 -14.55
C THR A 474 16.27 26.99 -15.31
N ASP A 475 17.39 26.43 -15.76
CA ASP A 475 17.46 25.22 -16.60
C ASP A 475 18.43 24.15 -16.07
N THR A 476 19.02 24.37 -14.88
CA THR A 476 19.94 23.39 -14.27
C THR A 476 19.24 22.08 -13.90
N ASP A 477 19.96 20.96 -13.94
CA ASP A 477 19.43 19.62 -13.66
C ASP A 477 18.95 19.48 -12.23
N TRP A 478 19.51 20.28 -11.31
CA TRP A 478 19.14 20.29 -9.91
C TRP A 478 18.87 21.70 -9.41
N VAL A 479 17.98 21.79 -8.44
CA VAL A 479 17.75 23.00 -7.64
C VAL A 479 17.98 22.70 -6.18
N PHE A 480 18.58 23.64 -5.45
CA PHE A 480 18.71 23.61 -4.01
C PHE A 480 17.81 24.68 -3.39
N LEU A 481 16.92 24.25 -2.51
CA LEU A 481 16.00 25.15 -1.80
C LEU A 481 16.70 25.66 -0.54
N ALA A 482 17.04 26.93 -0.53
CA ALA A 482 17.70 27.58 0.59
C ALA A 482 16.81 28.64 1.26
N GLY A 483 16.98 28.84 2.57
CA GLY A 483 16.56 30.06 3.25
C GLY A 483 17.50 31.24 2.95
N ASP A 484 17.10 32.45 3.27
CA ASP A 484 17.98 33.63 3.19
C ASP A 484 18.92 33.79 4.41
N ASP A 485 18.81 32.88 5.37
CA ASP A 485 19.55 32.84 6.63
C ASP A 485 20.48 31.63 6.76
N VAL A 486 20.95 31.10 5.62
CA VAL A 486 21.88 29.98 5.61
C VAL A 486 23.33 30.40 5.42
N GLU A 487 24.26 29.52 5.81
CA GLU A 487 25.69 29.61 5.57
C GLU A 487 26.20 28.26 5.05
N PHE A 488 26.83 28.29 3.88
CA PHE A 488 27.37 27.09 3.24
C PHE A 488 28.72 26.67 3.83
N THR A 489 28.93 25.36 4.02
CA THR A 489 30.19 24.83 4.54
C THR A 489 30.95 24.05 3.46
N PRO A 490 32.31 23.90 3.56
CA PRO A 490 33.06 23.12 2.58
C PRO A 490 32.51 21.70 2.41
N GLY A 491 32.39 21.23 1.17
CA GLY A 491 31.93 19.88 0.86
C GLY A 491 30.40 19.67 0.81
N TRP A 492 29.60 20.72 1.01
CA TRP A 492 28.14 20.61 1.07
C TRP A 492 27.52 20.04 -0.21
N ILE A 493 28.03 20.40 -1.38
CA ILE A 493 27.50 19.92 -2.67
C ILE A 493 28.15 18.60 -3.10
N GLU A 494 29.45 18.42 -2.89
CA GLU A 494 30.18 17.21 -3.26
C GLU A 494 29.65 15.99 -2.50
N THR A 495 29.35 16.17 -1.21
CA THR A 495 28.81 15.11 -0.38
C THR A 495 27.41 14.71 -0.82
N ALA A 496 26.53 15.68 -1.10
CA ALA A 496 25.20 15.40 -1.61
C ALA A 496 25.21 14.71 -3.00
N ARG A 497 26.20 15.08 -3.84
CA ARG A 497 26.39 14.50 -5.17
C ARG A 497 26.56 12.98 -5.15
N THR A 498 27.15 12.42 -4.10
CA THR A 498 27.33 10.96 -3.94
C THR A 498 26.02 10.16 -3.87
N LEU A 499 24.89 10.83 -3.60
CA LEU A 499 23.56 10.22 -3.51
C LEU A 499 22.70 10.52 -4.75
N SER A 500 23.17 11.38 -5.65
CA SER A 500 22.39 11.89 -6.77
C SER A 500 22.09 10.85 -7.86
N ASP A 501 22.82 9.75 -7.92
CA ASP A 501 22.58 8.63 -8.83
C ASP A 501 21.37 7.78 -8.42
N ARG A 502 20.93 7.86 -7.17
CA ARG A 502 19.88 7.02 -6.60
C ARG A 502 18.62 7.79 -6.18
N PHE A 503 18.77 9.02 -5.72
CA PHE A 503 17.69 9.79 -5.13
C PHE A 503 17.44 11.09 -5.89
N ASP A 504 16.19 11.56 -5.89
CA ASP A 504 15.76 12.78 -6.56
C ASP A 504 15.58 13.96 -5.60
N VAL A 505 15.49 13.67 -4.29
CA VAL A 505 15.45 14.65 -3.21
C VAL A 505 16.49 14.28 -2.17
N ILE A 506 17.44 15.19 -1.92
CA ILE A 506 18.58 14.96 -1.01
C ILE A 506 18.59 16.06 0.04
N GLY A 507 18.30 15.69 1.29
CA GLY A 507 18.24 16.62 2.41
C GLY A 507 19.63 16.89 3.00
N THR A 508 19.92 18.15 3.33
CA THR A 508 21.16 18.53 4.03
C THR A 508 20.98 18.55 5.56
N ASN A 509 22.09 18.61 6.28
CA ASN A 509 22.11 18.88 7.71
C ASN A 509 22.19 20.39 7.95
N ASP A 510 21.39 20.91 8.87
CA ASP A 510 21.29 22.33 9.21
C ASP A 510 22.18 22.75 10.40
N SER A 511 23.00 21.83 10.90
CA SER A 511 23.72 21.98 12.16
C SER A 511 25.23 22.06 11.99
N GLU A 512 25.88 22.95 12.73
CA GLU A 512 27.33 22.90 12.94
C GLU A 512 27.75 21.56 13.55
N PRO A 513 28.95 21.06 13.26
CA PRO A 513 29.47 19.85 13.88
C PRO A 513 29.41 19.91 15.41
N GLY A 514 28.75 18.97 16.04
CA GLY A 514 28.59 18.90 17.50
C GLY A 514 27.40 19.71 18.09
N ARG A 515 26.62 20.41 17.27
CA ARG A 515 25.44 21.17 17.73
C ARG A 515 24.19 20.71 16.96
N VAL A 516 23.21 20.18 17.67
CA VAL A 516 21.92 19.78 17.09
C VAL A 516 20.96 20.96 17.15
N ARG A 517 20.52 21.48 15.99
CA ARG A 517 19.53 22.57 15.90
C ARG A 517 18.12 22.02 15.72
N ASN A 518 17.89 21.28 14.63
CA ASN A 518 16.62 20.58 14.42
C ASN A 518 16.80 19.07 14.69
N PRO A 519 16.20 18.50 15.76
CA PRO A 519 16.35 17.09 16.08
C PRO A 519 15.87 16.14 14.98
N LEU A 520 14.88 16.56 14.16
CA LEU A 520 14.38 15.74 13.06
C LEU A 520 15.36 15.72 11.89
N VAL A 521 16.02 16.84 11.60
CA VAL A 521 17.07 16.91 10.58
C VAL A 521 18.28 16.11 11.03
N ALA A 522 18.74 16.31 12.25
CA ALA A 522 19.88 15.56 12.81
C ALA A 522 19.65 14.04 12.86
N ALA A 523 18.40 13.61 13.00
CA ALA A 523 18.01 12.20 12.95
C ALA A 523 17.78 11.68 11.52
N GLY A 524 18.00 12.48 10.47
CA GLY A 524 17.71 12.12 9.09
C GLY A 524 16.21 11.98 8.76
N LYS A 525 15.35 12.57 9.61
CA LYS A 525 13.90 12.43 9.51
C LYS A 525 13.23 13.58 8.77
N HIS A 526 13.95 14.66 8.53
CA HIS A 526 13.50 15.86 7.85
C HIS A 526 14.69 16.55 7.20
N ALA A 527 14.44 17.56 6.37
CA ALA A 527 15.43 18.52 5.88
C ALA A 527 14.75 19.87 5.72
N ASP A 528 15.34 20.90 6.30
CA ASP A 528 14.88 22.28 6.15
C ASP A 528 15.38 22.85 4.81
N HIS A 529 16.54 22.37 4.33
CA HIS A 529 17.16 22.71 3.06
C HIS A 529 17.53 21.43 2.31
N PHE A 530 17.27 21.36 0.99
CA PHE A 530 17.46 20.14 0.23
C PHE A 530 17.58 20.38 -1.26
N PHE A 531 18.25 19.45 -1.93
CA PHE A 531 18.34 19.37 -3.38
C PHE A 531 17.13 18.63 -3.95
N VAL A 532 16.64 19.10 -5.08
CA VAL A 532 15.55 18.46 -5.86
C VAL A 532 15.96 18.37 -7.31
N ARG A 533 15.83 17.17 -7.91
CA ARG A 533 16.10 16.95 -9.32
C ARG A 533 15.01 17.60 -10.18
N ARG A 534 15.39 18.32 -11.22
CA ARG A 534 14.44 19.01 -12.10
C ARG A 534 13.51 18.05 -12.85
N SER A 535 14.02 16.91 -13.36
CA SER A 535 13.17 15.92 -14.01
C SER A 535 12.11 15.35 -13.07
N TYR A 536 12.44 15.10 -11.82
CA TYR A 536 11.45 14.68 -10.81
C TYR A 536 10.33 15.72 -10.62
N VAL A 537 10.67 17.01 -10.58
CA VAL A 537 9.65 18.07 -10.53
C VAL A 537 8.78 18.07 -11.77
N ASN A 538 9.40 17.95 -12.95
CA ASN A 538 8.69 18.07 -14.23
C ASN A 538 7.83 16.84 -14.54
N ASP A 539 8.29 15.66 -14.18
CA ASP A 539 7.65 14.38 -14.56
C ASP A 539 6.65 13.90 -13.50
N ASP A 540 7.03 13.97 -12.21
CA ASP A 540 6.25 13.45 -11.09
C ASP A 540 5.59 14.54 -10.22
N GLY A 541 6.15 15.77 -10.23
CA GLY A 541 5.81 16.85 -9.31
C GLY A 541 6.43 16.69 -7.93
N ALA A 542 7.11 17.72 -7.41
CA ALA A 542 7.69 17.68 -6.07
C ALA A 542 6.65 17.97 -4.96
N SER A 543 5.44 18.29 -5.33
CA SER A 543 4.31 18.58 -4.43
C SER A 543 3.03 17.88 -4.89
N LEU A 544 1.98 17.88 -4.06
CA LEU A 544 0.66 17.34 -4.42
C LEU A 544 -0.06 18.16 -5.52
N GLU A 545 0.50 19.27 -5.94
CA GLU A 545 -0.05 20.08 -7.05
C GLU A 545 0.30 19.52 -8.43
N GLY A 546 1.20 18.53 -8.48
CA GLY A 546 1.50 17.74 -9.67
C GLY A 546 2.73 18.18 -10.44
N PRO A 547 2.93 17.61 -11.66
CA PRO A 547 4.09 17.86 -12.50
C PRO A 547 4.32 19.34 -12.83
N GLY A 548 5.59 19.74 -12.85
CA GLY A 548 6.03 21.11 -13.18
C GLY A 548 5.97 22.11 -12.02
N ILE A 549 5.41 21.74 -10.87
CA ILE A 549 5.33 22.59 -9.68
C ILE A 549 6.36 22.14 -8.65
N LEU A 550 7.33 23.02 -8.34
CA LEU A 550 8.38 22.75 -7.37
C LEU A 550 7.84 22.74 -5.94
N CYS A 551 7.23 23.85 -5.53
CA CYS A 551 6.72 24.05 -4.17
C CYS A 551 5.20 24.15 -4.14
N PRO A 552 4.52 23.57 -3.12
CA PRO A 552 3.07 23.66 -2.98
C PRO A 552 2.63 25.10 -2.63
N GLU A 553 1.81 25.70 -3.47
CA GLU A 553 1.26 27.06 -3.25
C GLU A 553 0.07 27.08 -2.28
N ALA A 554 -0.32 25.91 -1.78
CA ALA A 554 -1.35 25.77 -0.74
C ALA A 554 -0.95 26.37 0.61
N TYR A 555 0.33 26.67 0.82
CA TYR A 555 0.89 27.25 2.04
C TYR A 555 1.43 28.64 1.80
N TYR A 556 1.30 29.50 2.79
CA TYR A 556 1.95 30.80 2.75
C TYR A 556 3.45 30.70 3.05
N HIS A 557 3.82 29.96 4.11
CA HIS A 557 5.21 29.82 4.54
C HIS A 557 5.51 28.45 5.17
N TRP A 558 4.70 28.02 6.17
CA TRP A 558 4.92 26.80 6.93
C TRP A 558 4.48 25.57 6.15
N TYR A 559 5.08 24.43 6.45
CA TYR A 559 4.74 23.10 5.91
C TYR A 559 5.08 22.84 4.43
N THR A 560 5.64 23.79 3.70
CA THR A 560 6.09 23.60 2.31
C THR A 560 7.13 22.49 2.22
N ASP A 561 8.22 22.61 2.96
CA ASP A 561 9.31 21.63 3.10
C ASP A 561 8.78 20.29 3.64
N LYS A 562 7.90 20.35 4.63
CA LYS A 562 7.32 19.16 5.25
C LYS A 562 6.48 18.34 4.27
N GLU A 563 5.64 18.95 3.44
CA GLU A 563 4.89 18.26 2.40
C GLU A 563 5.83 17.63 1.37
N MET A 564 6.77 18.42 0.85
CA MET A 564 7.72 17.96 -0.18
C MET A 564 8.57 16.77 0.32
N ILE A 565 9.13 16.85 1.51
CA ILE A 565 9.92 15.78 2.11
C ILE A 565 9.07 14.54 2.41
N GLN A 566 7.86 14.70 2.95
CA GLN A 566 6.98 13.56 3.20
C GLN A 566 6.53 12.88 1.91
N LEU A 567 6.24 13.64 0.85
CA LEU A 567 5.88 13.11 -0.45
C LEU A 567 7.06 12.36 -1.09
N ALA A 568 8.27 12.94 -1.05
CA ALA A 568 9.48 12.30 -1.56
C ALA A 568 9.81 11.01 -0.79
N LYS A 569 9.57 10.98 0.53
CA LYS A 569 9.68 9.76 1.34
C LYS A 569 8.64 8.72 0.97
N ALA A 570 7.38 9.12 0.82
CA ALA A 570 6.32 8.23 0.41
C ALA A 570 6.62 7.57 -0.94
N ARG A 571 7.26 8.29 -1.86
CA ARG A 571 7.69 7.79 -3.17
C ARG A 571 9.03 7.05 -3.17
N GLY A 572 9.77 7.05 -2.04
CA GLY A 572 11.06 6.37 -1.92
C GLY A 572 12.23 7.07 -2.64
N VAL A 573 12.10 8.35 -2.97
CA VAL A 573 13.10 9.14 -3.70
C VAL A 573 13.87 10.13 -2.82
N PHE A 574 13.65 10.12 -1.50
CA PHE A 574 14.35 10.97 -0.52
C PHE A 574 15.52 10.26 0.13
N ALA A 575 16.64 10.96 0.29
CA ALA A 575 17.74 10.55 1.15
C ALA A 575 18.22 11.70 2.04
N PRO A 576 18.44 11.48 3.35
CA PRO A 576 19.18 12.43 4.18
C PRO A 576 20.67 12.31 3.88
N CYS A 577 21.35 13.44 3.76
CA CYS A 577 22.80 13.54 3.65
C CYS A 577 23.34 14.36 4.83
N LEU A 578 23.54 13.71 5.97
CA LEU A 578 23.93 14.41 7.21
C LEU A 578 25.35 14.98 7.17
N GLU A 579 26.17 14.50 6.25
CA GLU A 579 27.52 14.98 5.98
C GLU A 579 27.54 16.24 5.09
N SER A 580 26.44 16.51 4.36
CA SER A 580 26.23 17.75 3.60
C SER A 580 25.68 18.82 4.54
N VAL A 581 26.54 19.71 5.03
CA VAL A 581 26.17 20.69 6.06
C VAL A 581 25.91 22.07 5.44
N VAL A 582 24.73 22.62 5.71
CA VAL A 582 24.36 24.00 5.41
C VAL A 582 23.77 24.60 6.68
N ILE A 583 24.54 25.48 7.36
CA ILE A 583 24.18 25.99 8.68
C ILE A 583 22.97 26.94 8.55
N HIS A 584 21.91 26.65 9.31
CA HIS A 584 20.69 27.45 9.32
C HIS A 584 20.68 28.41 10.53
N HIS A 585 20.87 29.71 10.29
CA HIS A 585 20.91 30.74 11.33
C HIS A 585 19.52 31.20 11.78
N HIS A 586 18.57 30.28 11.88
CA HIS A 586 17.19 30.61 12.25
C HIS A 586 17.10 31.12 13.70
N PRO A 587 16.46 32.29 13.95
CA PRO A 587 16.38 32.91 15.28
C PRO A 587 15.76 32.02 16.37
N GLY A 588 14.91 31.10 15.99
CA GLY A 588 14.25 30.18 16.93
C GLY A 588 15.13 29.10 17.56
N TYR A 589 16.35 28.87 17.01
CA TYR A 589 17.24 27.81 17.50
C TYR A 589 18.33 28.29 18.47
N ASP A 590 18.59 29.58 18.53
CA ASP A 590 19.71 30.14 19.31
C ASP A 590 19.30 30.72 20.67
N GLY A 591 18.05 30.48 21.11
CA GLY A 591 17.54 31.05 22.36
C GLY A 591 17.34 32.58 22.32
N ARG A 592 17.31 33.14 21.12
CA ARG A 592 17.13 34.59 20.89
C ARG A 592 15.69 34.89 20.54
N GLU A 593 14.77 34.58 21.47
CA GLU A 593 13.33 34.83 21.30
C GLU A 593 12.99 36.30 21.03
N ASP A 594 13.84 37.23 21.50
CA ASP A 594 13.75 38.64 21.25
C ASP A 594 13.90 39.05 19.78
N LEU A 595 14.78 38.38 19.03
CA LEU A 595 14.94 38.59 17.59
C LEU A 595 13.75 38.05 16.81
N ARG A 596 13.19 36.94 17.26
CA ARG A 596 12.00 36.31 16.66
C ARG A 596 10.79 37.24 16.74
N ALA A 597 10.59 37.91 17.89
CA ALA A 597 9.48 38.83 18.12
C ALA A 597 9.59 40.13 17.33
N ASN A 598 10.79 40.50 16.85
CA ASN A 598 11.06 41.73 16.13
C ASN A 598 11.29 41.56 14.62
N ASP A 599 11.28 40.31 14.10
CA ASP A 599 11.38 40.03 12.66
C ASP A 599 10.03 40.16 11.98
N PRO A 600 9.79 41.19 11.12
CA PRO A 600 8.50 41.40 10.48
C PRO A 600 8.04 40.25 9.58
N THR A 601 9.00 39.54 8.95
CA THR A 601 8.72 38.41 8.06
C THR A 601 8.28 37.20 8.85
N TYR A 602 8.97 36.93 9.97
CA TYR A 602 8.57 35.86 10.86
C TYR A 602 7.20 36.12 11.49
N MET A 603 6.92 37.35 11.93
CA MET A 603 5.62 37.73 12.50
C MET A 603 4.51 37.57 11.46
N LYS A 604 4.75 37.95 10.20
CA LYS A 604 3.81 37.74 9.10
C LYS A 604 3.57 36.25 8.83
N ALA A 605 4.61 35.42 8.86
CA ALA A 605 4.47 33.97 8.72
C ALA A 605 3.63 33.34 9.86
N VAL A 606 3.77 33.87 11.09
CA VAL A 606 2.98 33.43 12.25
C VAL A 606 1.48 33.70 12.06
N GLU A 607 1.10 34.79 11.40
CA GLU A 607 -0.31 35.10 11.10
C GLU A 607 -0.99 34.04 10.24
N PHE A 608 -0.22 33.35 9.38
CA PHE A 608 -0.72 32.30 8.49
C PHE A 608 -0.51 30.88 9.04
N SER A 609 0.17 30.72 10.17
CA SER A 609 0.58 29.40 10.70
C SER A 609 -0.60 28.46 10.94
N GLU A 610 -1.73 28.96 11.45
CA GLU A 610 -2.94 28.16 11.67
C GLU A 610 -3.59 27.72 10.34
N MET A 611 -3.62 28.62 9.35
CA MET A 611 -4.15 28.31 8.01
C MET A 611 -3.28 27.27 7.32
N ASP A 612 -1.96 27.40 7.38
CA ASP A 612 -1.00 26.47 6.80
C ASP A 612 -1.11 25.09 7.48
N GLU A 613 -1.29 25.06 8.82
CA GLU A 613 -1.50 23.81 9.56
C GLU A 613 -2.81 23.11 9.15
N ILE A 614 -3.90 23.86 9.01
CA ILE A 614 -5.19 23.32 8.54
C ILE A 614 -5.05 22.78 7.11
N ALA A 615 -4.38 23.53 6.23
CA ALA A 615 -4.11 23.09 4.86
C ALA A 615 -3.29 21.79 4.86
N PHE A 616 -2.22 21.71 5.66
CA PHE A 616 -1.40 20.50 5.77
C PHE A 616 -2.18 19.30 6.31
N ARG A 617 -2.97 19.47 7.37
CA ARG A 617 -3.80 18.38 7.93
C ARG A 617 -4.79 17.81 6.90
N ARG A 618 -5.31 18.65 5.99
CA ARG A 618 -6.19 18.20 4.90
C ARG A 618 -5.44 17.46 3.79
N ARG A 619 -4.18 17.85 3.53
CA ARG A 619 -3.35 17.31 2.44
C ARG A 619 -2.54 16.09 2.86
N ALA A 620 -2.16 15.97 4.13
CA ALA A 620 -1.36 14.86 4.65
C ALA A 620 -1.92 13.46 4.33
N PRO A 621 -3.24 13.18 4.41
CA PRO A 621 -3.79 11.90 3.98
C PRO A 621 -3.59 11.60 2.48
N LEU A 622 -3.50 12.63 1.63
CA LEU A 622 -3.23 12.44 0.20
C LEU A 622 -1.78 12.02 -0.06
N ILE A 623 -0.83 12.49 0.77
CA ILE A 623 0.57 12.04 0.72
C ILE A 623 0.66 10.53 1.00
N GLU A 624 -0.16 10.04 1.92
CA GLU A 624 -0.19 8.62 2.26
C GLU A 624 -0.63 7.73 1.07
N GLN A 625 -1.39 8.26 0.13
CA GLN A 625 -1.77 7.57 -1.11
C GLN A 625 -0.57 7.36 -2.06
N HIS A 626 0.49 8.14 -1.92
CA HIS A 626 1.74 7.99 -2.67
C HIS A 626 2.76 7.10 -1.96
N GLN A 627 2.38 6.45 -0.85
CA GLN A 627 3.31 5.67 -0.04
C GLN A 627 3.73 4.39 -0.76
N THR A 628 4.93 4.40 -1.32
CA THR A 628 5.62 3.25 -1.90
C THR A 628 6.67 2.65 -0.94
N VAL A 629 7.02 3.37 0.12
CA VAL A 629 8.08 3.04 1.10
C VAL A 629 7.58 3.27 2.53
N ARG A 630 8.13 2.54 3.47
CA ARG A 630 7.79 2.54 4.90
C ARG A 630 7.88 3.94 5.55
N LYS A 631 6.85 4.32 6.34
CA LYS A 631 6.88 5.53 7.18
C LYS A 631 8.00 5.53 8.23
N ASP A 632 8.38 4.38 8.74
CA ASP A 632 9.28 4.19 9.88
C ASP A 632 10.77 4.11 9.52
N ILE A 633 11.14 4.02 8.24
CA ILE A 633 12.53 4.26 7.82
C ILE A 633 12.97 5.70 8.19
N TRP A 634 12.00 6.62 8.32
CA TRP A 634 12.21 8.03 8.55
C TRP A 634 11.62 8.55 9.86
N SER A 635 10.98 7.65 10.66
CA SER A 635 10.35 8.00 11.96
C SER A 635 11.33 8.00 13.15
#